data_f1e1fd64133d7be2a5466d7f2bb83adf
#
_entry.id   f1e1fd64133d7be2a5466d7f2bb83adf
#
_cell.length_a   1.000
_cell.length_b   1.000
_cell.length_c   1.000
_cell.angle_alpha   90.00
_cell.angle_beta   90.00
_cell.angle_gamma   90.00
#
_symmetry.space_group_name_H-M   'P 1'
#
loop_
_entity.id
_entity.type
_entity.pdbx_description
1 polymer ?
#
loop_
_entity_poly.entity_id
_entity_poly.type
_entity_poly.pdbx_seq_one_letter_code
_entity_poly.pdbx_strand_id
1 'polypeptide(L)'
;MTKFDFLSETNKNWHYMDVVQVLAALESSIEGLSYVNARQRLRHLGANKLPRSRPISKVLLQPLINPLTYLLLGSAIYLQWNGAEGWALISVGVMHGAIGIGISIWSIKTKAKVSRDRPQRRQNEPSSSVMVLRDREEMEIPSRDLVLGDVLLLREGDRPNVDLRVLETSDDLLVNQTNLGGEAICAKRADLTFEEKTPPLECSNMIYAGTEISAGSAKGLVIATSRFTQEQAALVKEKPFSVIHSELRQLRQVWIGLLLLVTTTAVGFAWQRGITINAMTAAALIVSTYPQNLLRIATQVQLFGMRDLAKQRIWARFPSVLDAIARVTTIVPIVESDVVLSFDNLSQAGIEWQGLIRASEDDAVAFSEVIGIETHSYFDAPQEKIRLWQDGRQKSNRKSLNAVAVIGNDIEDIFLLRAADVGICDRTCRKELQDSSGIILPKEDFHYLPTAILEGRATFDRLQRTALLTATSAFTLAVLTLMDTAAGFSMPPLQIIWVGAIATPIVAFPLVLEPTHESLLTQPAHRFQTMLRPSNYLRILLAVTATISAISLVFWLKYQGQASIFSQARSMAFVTLGFSQIFHACAIARHSILNNFPLMLSIFFVTICQIAFVQVPWFGDLMATVPLNAVEWTIAILSATAVFWVQELIKTG
;
A
#
# COMPACT_ATOMS: atom_id res chain seq x y z
N MET A 1 4.19 33.33 21.54
CA MET A 1 3.66 31.96 21.37
C MET A 1 4.53 31.16 20.40
N THR A 2 5.04 30.00 20.79
CA THR A 2 5.90 29.20 19.91
C THR A 2 5.03 28.38 18.92
N LYS A 3 5.61 27.91 17.81
CA LYS A 3 4.92 27.07 16.81
C LYS A 3 4.27 25.82 17.44
N PHE A 4 4.78 25.37 18.59
CA PHE A 4 4.26 24.23 19.36
C PHE A 4 2.97 24.58 20.12
N ASP A 5 2.85 25.81 20.63
CA ASP A 5 1.67 26.23 21.40
C ASP A 5 0.44 26.37 20.49
N PHE A 6 0.61 26.92 19.26
CA PHE A 6 -0.46 26.99 18.25
C PHE A 6 -0.90 25.61 17.73
N LEU A 7 0.02 24.64 17.63
CA LEU A 7 -0.31 23.28 17.16
C LEU A 7 -1.05 22.47 18.23
N SER A 8 -0.88 22.76 19.51
CA SER A 8 -1.65 22.14 20.60
C SER A 8 -3.09 22.66 20.63
N GLU A 9 -3.34 23.87 20.15
CA GLU A 9 -4.68 24.47 20.10
C GLU A 9 -5.53 23.96 18.93
N THR A 10 -4.93 23.51 17.83
CA THR A 10 -5.67 22.93 16.68
C THR A 10 -6.40 21.62 16.99
N ASN A 11 -6.18 21.03 18.15
CA ASN A 11 -6.83 19.78 18.59
C ASN A 11 -7.90 20.02 19.68
N LYS A 12 -8.27 21.27 19.96
CA LYS A 12 -9.34 21.60 20.91
C LYS A 12 -10.71 21.42 20.28
N ASN A 13 -11.67 20.97 21.09
CA ASN A 13 -13.08 20.83 20.69
C ASN A 13 -13.76 22.20 20.79
N TRP A 14 -13.63 23.04 19.77
CA TRP A 14 -14.11 24.43 19.77
C TRP A 14 -15.62 24.59 19.88
N HIS A 15 -16.38 23.54 19.59
CA HIS A 15 -17.85 23.54 19.60
C HIS A 15 -18.45 23.63 21.02
N TYR A 16 -17.71 23.24 22.07
CA TYR A 16 -18.19 23.34 23.45
C TYR A 16 -17.84 24.67 24.11
N MET A 17 -16.96 25.47 23.51
CA MET A 17 -16.54 26.76 24.02
C MET A 17 -17.49 27.87 23.60
N ASP A 18 -17.70 28.84 24.51
CA ASP A 18 -18.40 30.09 24.19
C ASP A 18 -17.54 30.95 23.24
N VAL A 19 -18.22 31.81 22.45
CA VAL A 19 -17.58 32.69 21.46
C VAL A 19 -16.45 33.54 22.09
N VAL A 20 -16.68 34.09 23.30
CA VAL A 20 -15.68 34.88 24.01
C VAL A 20 -14.42 34.07 24.35
N GLN A 21 -14.63 32.85 24.80
CA GLN A 21 -13.52 31.93 25.13
C GLN A 21 -12.69 31.56 23.88
N VAL A 22 -13.37 31.31 22.75
CA VAL A 22 -12.69 30.96 21.48
C VAL A 22 -11.90 32.14 20.95
N LEU A 23 -12.47 33.36 20.99
CA LEU A 23 -11.77 34.58 20.61
C LEU A 23 -10.53 34.83 21.47
N ALA A 24 -10.67 34.70 22.81
CA ALA A 24 -9.55 34.85 23.73
C ALA A 24 -8.46 33.77 23.50
N ALA A 25 -8.85 32.51 23.29
CA ALA A 25 -7.89 31.42 23.04
C ALA A 25 -7.11 31.61 21.73
N LEU A 26 -7.72 32.21 20.70
CA LEU A 26 -7.07 32.49 19.43
C LEU A 26 -6.46 33.89 19.36
N GLU A 27 -6.46 34.63 20.47
CA GLU A 27 -5.97 36.02 20.51
C GLU A 27 -6.54 36.85 19.34
N SER A 28 -7.86 36.74 19.12
CA SER A 28 -8.59 37.43 18.05
C SER A 28 -9.72 38.30 18.61
N SER A 29 -10.37 39.07 17.75
CA SER A 29 -11.53 39.86 18.09
C SER A 29 -12.65 39.70 17.06
N ILE A 30 -13.88 40.09 17.40
CA ILE A 30 -15.03 40.12 16.47
C ILE A 30 -14.77 41.09 15.31
N GLU A 31 -13.96 42.11 15.53
CA GLU A 31 -13.54 43.11 14.53
C GLU A 31 -12.37 42.60 13.65
N GLY A 32 -11.97 41.36 13.80
CA GLY A 32 -10.90 40.70 13.05
C GLY A 32 -9.50 40.86 13.65
N LEU A 33 -8.53 40.22 13.06
CA LEU A 33 -7.11 40.35 13.37
C LEU A 33 -6.53 41.62 12.78
N SER A 34 -5.50 42.18 13.43
CA SER A 34 -4.70 43.20 12.76
C SER A 34 -3.91 42.61 11.59
N TYR A 35 -3.71 43.39 10.54
CA TYR A 35 -2.95 42.98 9.36
C TYR A 35 -1.53 42.50 9.73
N VAL A 36 -0.91 43.14 10.72
CA VAL A 36 0.44 42.81 11.21
C VAL A 36 0.43 41.41 11.84
N ASN A 37 -0.54 41.14 12.72
CA ASN A 37 -0.68 39.82 13.38
C ASN A 37 -1.01 38.72 12.38
N ALA A 38 -1.92 38.96 11.43
CA ALA A 38 -2.25 38.01 10.39
C ALA A 38 -1.01 37.65 9.53
N ARG A 39 -0.21 38.64 9.14
CA ARG A 39 1.04 38.43 8.39
C ARG A 39 2.10 37.72 9.19
N GLN A 40 2.20 37.96 10.49
CA GLN A 40 3.10 37.24 11.39
C GLN A 40 2.68 35.76 11.53
N ARG A 41 1.38 35.51 11.74
CA ARG A 41 0.82 34.15 11.80
C ARG A 41 1.05 33.39 10.48
N LEU A 42 0.85 34.03 9.34
CA LEU A 42 1.11 33.44 8.02
C LEU A 42 2.57 33.02 7.83
N ARG A 43 3.52 33.83 8.34
CA ARG A 43 4.96 33.47 8.31
C ARG A 43 5.30 32.31 9.22
N HIS A 44 4.69 32.20 10.39
CA HIS A 44 4.95 31.16 11.37
C HIS A 44 4.24 29.84 11.06
N LEU A 45 2.96 29.88 10.70
CA LEU A 45 2.12 28.72 10.46
C LEU A 45 2.23 28.21 9.01
N GLY A 46 2.56 29.10 8.08
CA GLY A 46 2.58 28.83 6.65
C GLY A 46 1.22 29.08 5.99
N ALA A 47 1.19 29.06 4.66
CA ALA A 47 0.00 29.26 3.86
C ALA A 47 -1.02 28.11 4.03
N ASN A 48 -2.32 28.42 3.93
CA ASN A 48 -3.41 27.46 3.89
C ASN A 48 -3.35 26.62 2.60
N LYS A 49 -2.43 25.68 2.57
CA LYS A 49 -2.20 24.76 1.44
C LYS A 49 -2.07 23.35 1.95
N LEU A 50 -2.67 22.42 1.24
CA LEU A 50 -2.46 21.00 1.49
C LEU A 50 -0.97 20.66 1.36
N PRO A 51 -0.43 19.78 2.24
CA PRO A 51 0.96 19.38 2.16
C PRO A 51 1.24 18.74 0.79
N ARG A 52 2.21 19.30 0.08
CA ARG A 52 2.68 18.73 -1.19
C ARG A 52 3.20 17.32 -0.95
N SER A 53 3.07 16.46 -1.95
CA SER A 53 3.73 15.16 -1.97
C SER A 53 5.21 15.29 -1.62
N ARG A 54 5.77 14.27 -0.94
CA ARG A 54 7.19 14.26 -0.54
C ARG A 54 8.08 14.65 -1.73
N PRO A 55 9.08 15.52 -1.53
CA PRO A 55 9.96 15.92 -2.62
C PRO A 55 10.65 14.70 -3.23
N ILE A 56 10.79 14.71 -4.56
CA ILE A 56 11.35 13.61 -5.35
C ILE A 56 12.72 13.18 -4.81
N SER A 57 13.54 14.14 -4.37
CA SER A 57 14.86 13.86 -3.77
C SER A 57 14.76 12.95 -2.53
N LYS A 58 13.79 13.18 -1.64
CA LYS A 58 13.60 12.31 -0.46
C LYS A 58 13.17 10.90 -0.83
N VAL A 59 12.37 10.74 -1.89
CA VAL A 59 11.96 9.42 -2.37
C VAL A 59 13.12 8.68 -3.03
N LEU A 60 13.96 9.38 -3.79
CA LEU A 60 15.16 8.83 -4.42
C LEU A 60 16.23 8.42 -3.41
N LEU A 61 16.41 9.22 -2.35
CA LEU A 61 17.42 8.94 -1.31
C LEU A 61 16.94 7.91 -0.27
N GLN A 62 15.64 7.61 -0.20
CA GLN A 62 15.10 6.65 0.76
C GLN A 62 15.76 5.26 0.73
N PRO A 63 16.16 4.67 -0.43
CA PRO A 63 16.92 3.42 -0.45
C PRO A 63 18.29 3.50 0.20
N LEU A 64 18.94 4.65 0.14
CA LEU A 64 20.25 4.88 0.74
C LEU A 64 20.17 5.08 2.26
N ILE A 65 19.02 5.54 2.76
CA ILE A 65 18.75 5.72 4.21
C ILE A 65 18.24 4.40 4.85
N ASN A 66 18.48 3.27 4.22
CA ASN A 66 18.04 1.98 4.72
C ASN A 66 19.05 1.46 5.77
N PRO A 67 18.61 0.99 6.97
CA PRO A 67 19.48 0.39 7.97
C PRO A 67 20.39 -0.70 7.43
N LEU A 68 19.90 -1.47 6.44
CA LEU A 68 20.69 -2.50 5.77
C LEU A 68 21.89 -1.94 5.00
N THR A 69 21.69 -0.87 4.26
CA THR A 69 22.78 -0.20 3.52
C THR A 69 23.86 0.28 4.50
N TYR A 70 23.44 0.83 5.64
CA TYR A 70 24.39 1.23 6.68
C TYR A 70 25.09 0.05 7.35
N LEU A 71 24.39 -1.05 7.57
CA LEU A 71 24.98 -2.27 8.13
C LEU A 71 26.02 -2.87 7.20
N LEU A 72 25.74 -2.92 5.88
CA LEU A 72 26.70 -3.37 4.86
C LEU A 72 27.92 -2.46 4.80
N LEU A 73 27.72 -1.14 4.74
CA LEU A 73 28.82 -0.18 4.69
C LEU A 73 29.62 -0.18 6.01
N GLY A 74 28.97 -0.25 7.16
CA GLY A 74 29.62 -0.34 8.46
C GLY A 74 30.45 -1.61 8.61
N SER A 75 29.90 -2.76 8.18
CA SER A 75 30.64 -4.04 8.17
C SER A 75 31.84 -3.98 7.20
N ALA A 76 31.68 -3.33 6.05
CA ALA A 76 32.77 -3.14 5.08
C ALA A 76 33.90 -2.26 5.65
N ILE A 77 33.57 -1.15 6.30
CA ILE A 77 34.53 -0.26 6.96
C ILE A 77 35.24 -1.00 8.10
N TYR A 78 34.51 -1.76 8.92
CA TYR A 78 35.07 -2.55 9.99
C TYR A 78 36.08 -3.59 9.48
N LEU A 79 35.77 -4.31 8.39
CA LEU A 79 36.67 -5.27 7.79
C LEU A 79 37.92 -4.61 7.21
N GLN A 80 37.75 -3.47 6.52
CA GLN A 80 38.88 -2.70 5.97
C GLN A 80 39.81 -2.19 7.08
N TRP A 81 39.22 -1.77 8.22
CA TRP A 81 40.01 -1.34 9.37
C TRP A 81 40.86 -2.48 9.98
N ASN A 82 40.32 -3.71 9.98
CA ASN A 82 41.02 -4.90 10.47
C ASN A 82 41.94 -5.58 9.43
N GLY A 83 42.27 -4.91 8.33
CA GLY A 83 43.15 -5.43 7.30
C GLY A 83 42.54 -6.52 6.40
N ALA A 84 41.22 -6.72 6.47
CA ALA A 84 40.52 -7.62 5.58
C ALA A 84 39.91 -6.87 4.38
N GLU A 85 39.73 -7.57 3.24
CA GLU A 85 39.21 -6.95 2.02
C GLU A 85 37.71 -6.60 2.15
N GLY A 86 37.40 -5.39 2.61
CA GLY A 86 36.05 -4.86 2.73
C GLY A 86 35.39 -4.44 1.40
N TRP A 87 36.15 -4.35 0.31
CA TRP A 87 35.71 -3.85 -1.01
C TRP A 87 34.51 -4.62 -1.59
N ALA A 88 34.48 -5.93 -1.36
CA ALA A 88 33.37 -6.78 -1.80
C ALA A 88 32.03 -6.37 -1.19
N LEU A 89 31.99 -6.05 0.09
CA LEU A 89 30.77 -5.59 0.77
C LEU A 89 30.39 -4.16 0.34
N ILE A 90 31.38 -3.30 0.05
CA ILE A 90 31.10 -1.97 -0.49
C ILE A 90 30.41 -2.09 -1.85
N SER A 91 30.95 -2.94 -2.75
CA SER A 91 30.34 -3.15 -4.08
C SER A 91 28.93 -3.71 -3.99
N VAL A 92 28.66 -4.66 -3.10
CA VAL A 92 27.31 -5.19 -2.85
C VAL A 92 26.39 -4.11 -2.28
N GLY A 93 26.86 -3.32 -1.32
CA GLY A 93 26.08 -2.21 -0.75
C GLY A 93 25.71 -1.15 -1.79
N VAL A 94 26.67 -0.79 -2.66
CA VAL A 94 26.45 0.12 -3.79
C VAL A 94 25.44 -0.46 -4.78
N MET A 95 25.57 -1.74 -5.14
CA MET A 95 24.65 -2.40 -6.07
C MET A 95 23.24 -2.51 -5.49
N HIS A 96 23.08 -2.86 -4.20
CA HIS A 96 21.80 -2.85 -3.51
C HIS A 96 21.17 -1.45 -3.51
N GLY A 97 21.95 -0.43 -3.22
CA GLY A 97 21.54 0.97 -3.31
C GLY A 97 21.08 1.37 -4.71
N ALA A 98 21.83 0.99 -5.74
CA ALA A 98 21.53 1.27 -7.15
C ALA A 98 20.20 0.60 -7.59
N ILE A 99 20.00 -0.68 -7.24
CA ILE A 99 18.72 -1.38 -7.48
C ILE A 99 17.56 -0.65 -6.78
N GLY A 100 17.73 -0.26 -5.52
CA GLY A 100 16.73 0.49 -4.77
C GLY A 100 16.40 1.84 -5.40
N ILE A 101 17.39 2.56 -5.90
CA ILE A 101 17.22 3.83 -6.63
C ILE A 101 16.48 3.58 -7.95
N GLY A 102 16.85 2.56 -8.72
CA GLY A 102 16.18 2.19 -9.96
C GLY A 102 14.70 1.92 -9.76
N ILE A 103 14.34 1.14 -8.75
CA ILE A 103 12.95 0.86 -8.35
C ILE A 103 12.24 2.17 -7.96
N SER A 104 12.90 3.08 -7.24
CA SER A 104 12.33 4.36 -6.83
C SER A 104 12.07 5.28 -8.02
N ILE A 105 12.99 5.37 -8.99
CA ILE A 105 12.81 6.12 -10.23
C ILE A 105 11.64 5.59 -11.03
N TRP A 106 11.55 4.26 -11.19
CA TRP A 106 10.44 3.61 -11.88
C TRP A 106 9.09 3.91 -11.19
N SER A 107 9.06 3.85 -9.86
CA SER A 107 7.89 4.19 -9.03
C SER A 107 7.43 5.64 -9.26
N ILE A 108 8.36 6.59 -9.27
CA ILE A 108 8.06 8.01 -9.54
C ILE A 108 7.49 8.20 -10.93
N LYS A 109 8.12 7.58 -11.96
CA LYS A 109 7.64 7.65 -13.34
C LYS A 109 6.24 7.04 -13.48
N THR A 110 5.98 5.90 -12.84
CA THR A 110 4.68 5.24 -12.86
C THR A 110 3.60 6.10 -12.18
N LYS A 111 3.89 6.65 -10.99
CA LYS A 111 2.99 7.58 -10.30
C LYS A 111 2.69 8.82 -11.15
N ALA A 112 3.69 9.41 -11.77
CA ALA A 112 3.53 10.58 -12.62
C ALA A 112 2.65 10.27 -13.83
N LYS A 113 2.78 9.08 -14.44
CA LYS A 113 1.95 8.63 -15.56
C LYS A 113 0.50 8.43 -15.11
N VAL A 114 0.25 7.67 -14.05
CA VAL A 114 -1.09 7.47 -13.47
C VAL A 114 -1.74 8.80 -13.09
N SER A 115 -0.95 9.76 -12.58
CA SER A 115 -1.45 11.09 -12.22
C SER A 115 -1.79 11.97 -13.42
N ARG A 116 -1.09 11.81 -14.56
CA ARG A 116 -1.40 12.54 -15.81
C ARG A 116 -2.67 12.02 -16.48
N ASP A 117 -2.90 10.72 -16.41
CA ASP A 117 -4.05 10.06 -17.02
C ASP A 117 -5.34 10.25 -16.18
N ARG A 118 -5.23 10.79 -14.96
CA ARG A 118 -6.38 11.18 -14.15
C ARG A 118 -7.15 12.32 -14.81
N PRO A 119 -8.51 12.32 -14.72
CA PRO A 119 -9.28 13.50 -15.01
C PRO A 119 -8.67 14.65 -14.21
N GLN A 120 -8.15 15.66 -14.91
CA GLN A 120 -7.34 16.70 -14.26
C GLN A 120 -8.15 17.34 -13.13
N ARG A 121 -7.71 17.13 -11.91
CA ARG A 121 -7.98 18.07 -10.85
C ARG A 121 -7.49 19.40 -11.40
N ARG A 122 -8.37 20.33 -11.76
CA ARG A 122 -7.96 21.69 -12.08
C ARG A 122 -7.21 22.24 -10.87
N GLN A 123 -5.88 22.10 -10.90
CA GLN A 123 -4.97 22.77 -9.95
C GLN A 123 -5.00 24.31 -10.16
N ASN A 124 -5.75 24.75 -11.14
CA ASN A 124 -6.09 26.10 -11.45
C ASN A 124 -7.57 26.38 -11.11
N GLU A 125 -8.05 25.99 -9.92
CA GLU A 125 -9.02 26.89 -9.33
C GLU A 125 -8.25 28.21 -9.16
N PRO A 126 -8.69 29.33 -9.81
CA PRO A 126 -8.16 30.63 -9.48
C PRO A 126 -8.20 30.68 -7.96
N SER A 127 -7.12 31.10 -7.33
CA SER A 127 -7.05 31.26 -5.88
C SER A 127 -8.37 31.88 -5.46
N SER A 128 -9.30 31.07 -4.93
CA SER A 128 -10.60 31.60 -4.53
C SER A 128 -10.31 32.69 -3.54
N SER A 129 -10.62 33.90 -3.92
CA SER A 129 -10.55 35.01 -3.02
C SER A 129 -11.68 34.88 -2.01
N VAL A 130 -11.43 35.28 -0.81
CA VAL A 130 -12.38 35.19 0.31
C VAL A 130 -12.42 36.56 1.00
N MET A 131 -13.59 36.93 1.46
CA MET A 131 -13.78 38.17 2.19
C MET A 131 -13.46 37.92 3.66
N VAL A 132 -12.54 38.72 4.21
CA VAL A 132 -12.17 38.67 5.62
C VAL A 132 -12.28 40.04 6.25
N LEU A 133 -12.52 40.07 7.55
CA LEU A 133 -12.49 41.26 8.36
C LEU A 133 -11.12 41.35 9.06
N ARG A 134 -10.33 42.40 8.74
CA ARG A 134 -9.05 42.70 9.40
C ARG A 134 -8.96 44.18 9.66
N ASP A 135 -8.48 44.58 10.82
CA ASP A 135 -8.39 45.98 11.24
C ASP A 135 -9.73 46.74 11.11
N ARG A 136 -10.88 46.07 11.30
CA ARG A 136 -12.26 46.56 11.10
C ARG A 136 -12.65 46.84 9.65
N GLU A 137 -11.81 46.49 8.69
CA GLU A 137 -12.08 46.66 7.26
C GLU A 137 -12.34 45.32 6.57
N GLU A 138 -13.35 45.30 5.71
CA GLU A 138 -13.61 44.14 4.83
C GLU A 138 -12.58 44.16 3.70
N MET A 139 -11.84 43.08 3.55
CA MET A 139 -10.86 42.97 2.48
C MET A 139 -10.92 41.60 1.81
N GLU A 140 -10.68 41.60 0.51
CA GLU A 140 -10.59 40.38 -0.27
C GLU A 140 -9.15 39.88 -0.27
N ILE A 141 -8.94 38.63 0.21
CA ILE A 141 -7.62 38.01 0.22
C ILE A 141 -7.66 36.65 -0.50
N PRO A 142 -6.54 36.19 -1.05
CA PRO A 142 -6.44 34.80 -1.53
C PRO A 142 -6.68 33.82 -0.38
N SER A 143 -7.52 32.80 -0.58
CA SER A 143 -7.86 31.83 0.46
C SER A 143 -6.64 31.06 1.02
N ARG A 144 -5.54 31.03 0.27
CA ARG A 144 -4.24 30.50 0.73
C ARG A 144 -3.58 31.31 1.84
N ASP A 145 -3.96 32.59 1.98
CA ASP A 145 -3.37 33.52 2.93
C ASP A 145 -4.22 33.67 4.22
N LEU A 146 -5.27 32.82 4.36
CA LEU A 146 -6.05 32.67 5.58
C LEU A 146 -5.19 32.06 6.70
N VAL A 147 -5.36 32.61 7.91
CA VAL A 147 -4.69 32.14 9.13
C VAL A 147 -5.68 31.88 10.26
N LEU A 148 -5.26 31.11 11.26
CA LEU A 148 -6.05 30.88 12.47
C LEU A 148 -6.35 32.21 13.15
N GLY A 149 -7.63 32.42 13.51
CA GLY A 149 -8.12 33.63 14.14
C GLY A 149 -8.56 34.72 13.16
N ASP A 150 -8.48 34.51 11.83
CA ASP A 150 -9.14 35.41 10.87
C ASP A 150 -10.66 35.35 11.02
N VAL A 151 -11.36 36.44 10.80
CA VAL A 151 -12.83 36.47 10.71
C VAL A 151 -13.22 36.46 9.24
N LEU A 152 -13.86 35.37 8.81
CA LEU A 152 -14.31 35.16 7.44
C LEU A 152 -15.77 35.63 7.32
N LEU A 153 -16.07 36.35 6.26
CA LEU A 153 -17.43 36.77 5.90
C LEU A 153 -17.97 35.80 4.85
N LEU A 154 -19.06 35.15 5.16
CA LEU A 154 -19.70 34.15 4.30
C LEU A 154 -21.05 34.64 3.80
N ARG A 155 -21.33 34.35 2.52
CA ARG A 155 -22.59 34.65 1.84
C ARG A 155 -23.12 33.37 1.16
N GLU A 156 -24.36 33.41 0.72
CA GLU A 156 -24.97 32.35 -0.07
C GLU A 156 -24.09 31.97 -1.29
N GLY A 157 -23.89 30.68 -1.50
CA GLY A 157 -23.04 30.11 -2.54
C GLY A 157 -21.55 29.96 -2.15
N ASP A 158 -21.10 30.54 -1.03
CA ASP A 158 -19.73 30.41 -0.59
C ASP A 158 -19.39 29.01 -0.11
N ARG A 159 -18.16 28.56 -0.43
CA ARG A 159 -17.61 27.27 0.01
C ARG A 159 -16.30 27.50 0.76
N PRO A 160 -16.32 27.56 2.10
CA PRO A 160 -15.12 27.76 2.89
C PRO A 160 -14.17 26.55 2.75
N ASN A 161 -12.86 26.82 2.67
CA ASN A 161 -11.79 25.82 2.67
C ASN A 161 -11.04 25.75 4.01
N VAL A 162 -11.68 26.23 5.06
CA VAL A 162 -11.21 26.26 6.45
C VAL A 162 -12.38 25.91 7.38
N ASP A 163 -12.07 25.40 8.57
CA ASP A 163 -13.11 25.18 9.58
C ASP A 163 -13.31 26.46 10.40
N LEU A 164 -14.57 26.76 10.67
CA LEU A 164 -15.02 28.01 11.27
C LEU A 164 -15.88 27.77 12.51
N ARG A 165 -15.65 28.54 13.56
CA ARG A 165 -16.58 28.77 14.66
C ARG A 165 -17.46 29.95 14.29
N VAL A 166 -18.79 29.74 14.26
CA VAL A 166 -19.74 30.80 13.91
C VAL A 166 -19.75 31.84 15.01
N LEU A 167 -19.59 33.11 14.65
CA LEU A 167 -19.62 34.28 15.55
C LEU A 167 -20.95 35.01 15.49
N GLU A 168 -21.43 35.24 14.28
CA GLU A 168 -22.70 35.93 13.99
C GLU A 168 -23.36 35.26 12.79
N THR A 169 -24.69 35.18 12.79
CA THR A 169 -25.48 34.61 11.68
C THR A 169 -26.68 35.47 11.36
N SER A 170 -27.13 35.46 10.11
CA SER A 170 -28.51 35.80 9.78
C SER A 170 -29.45 34.69 10.27
N ASP A 171 -30.73 35.04 10.51
CA ASP A 171 -31.73 34.11 11.02
C ASP A 171 -32.02 32.93 10.06
N ASP A 172 -31.71 33.09 8.80
CA ASP A 172 -31.95 32.16 7.69
C ASP A 172 -30.69 31.38 7.25
N LEU A 173 -29.63 31.34 8.06
CA LEU A 173 -28.42 30.64 7.70
C LEU A 173 -28.63 29.12 7.60
N LEU A 174 -28.50 28.62 6.38
CA LEU A 174 -28.56 27.19 6.04
C LEU A 174 -27.28 26.73 5.36
N VAL A 175 -26.72 25.61 5.81
CA VAL A 175 -25.45 25.07 5.31
C VAL A 175 -25.65 23.63 4.85
N ASN A 176 -25.25 23.33 3.64
CA ASN A 176 -25.20 21.99 3.08
C ASN A 176 -23.92 21.28 3.53
N GLN A 177 -24.07 20.20 4.28
CA GLN A 177 -22.97 19.37 4.80
C GLN A 177 -22.83 18.01 4.11
N THR A 178 -23.56 17.76 3.04
CA THR A 178 -23.60 16.47 2.33
C THR A 178 -22.18 16.00 1.94
N ASN A 179 -21.32 16.92 1.54
CA ASN A 179 -19.93 16.62 1.18
C ASN A 179 -19.09 16.01 2.32
N LEU A 180 -19.53 16.18 3.57
CA LEU A 180 -18.88 15.62 4.75
C LEU A 180 -19.65 14.42 5.32
N GLY A 181 -20.74 13.99 4.67
CA GLY A 181 -21.61 12.92 5.15
C GLY A 181 -22.61 13.36 6.21
N GLY A 182 -22.84 14.67 6.33
CA GLY A 182 -23.88 15.26 7.16
C GLY A 182 -25.21 15.46 6.42
N GLU A 183 -26.16 16.11 7.07
CA GLU A 183 -27.46 16.44 6.49
C GLU A 183 -27.33 17.38 5.28
N ALA A 184 -28.28 17.25 4.33
CA ALA A 184 -28.29 18.04 3.12
C ALA A 184 -28.48 19.55 3.39
N ILE A 185 -29.26 19.89 4.42
CA ILE A 185 -29.48 21.28 4.86
C ILE A 185 -29.52 21.31 6.38
N CYS A 186 -28.64 22.10 6.97
CA CYS A 186 -28.47 22.22 8.41
C CYS A 186 -28.53 23.70 8.81
N ALA A 187 -29.42 24.07 9.73
CA ALA A 187 -29.45 25.42 10.27
C ALA A 187 -28.26 25.63 11.22
N LYS A 188 -27.57 26.77 11.09
CA LYS A 188 -26.43 27.12 11.94
C LYS A 188 -26.75 28.32 12.83
N ARG A 189 -26.23 28.29 14.06
CA ARG A 189 -26.45 29.31 15.08
C ARG A 189 -25.16 29.61 15.83
N ALA A 190 -24.98 30.86 16.24
CA ALA A 190 -23.78 31.31 16.95
C ALA A 190 -23.87 31.10 18.47
N ASP A 191 -25.09 31.19 19.02
CA ASP A 191 -25.40 31.24 20.46
C ASP A 191 -25.37 29.90 21.19
N LEU A 192 -25.25 28.80 20.46
CA LEU A 192 -25.26 27.45 21.03
C LEU A 192 -23.87 26.97 21.41
N THR A 193 -23.81 26.19 22.49
CA THR A 193 -22.64 25.40 22.89
C THR A 193 -23.07 23.95 23.01
N PHE A 194 -22.16 23.03 22.73
CA PHE A 194 -22.40 21.60 22.70
C PHE A 194 -21.54 20.87 23.73
N GLU A 195 -21.89 19.64 24.06
CA GLU A 195 -21.05 18.79 24.88
C GLU A 195 -19.73 18.46 24.14
N GLU A 196 -18.66 18.26 24.88
CA GLU A 196 -17.33 17.98 24.32
C GLU A 196 -17.30 16.73 23.40
N LYS A 197 -18.18 15.76 23.65
CA LYS A 197 -18.26 14.50 22.90
C LYS A 197 -19.21 14.55 21.70
N THR A 198 -19.88 15.66 21.44
CA THR A 198 -20.80 15.81 20.32
C THR A 198 -20.07 15.62 18.99
N PRO A 199 -20.61 14.78 18.06
CA PRO A 199 -20.00 14.61 16.75
C PRO A 199 -19.91 15.95 16.00
N PRO A 200 -18.83 16.22 15.27
CA PRO A 200 -18.61 17.51 14.61
C PRO A 200 -19.76 17.95 13.69
N LEU A 201 -20.36 17.03 12.93
CA LEU A 201 -21.42 17.36 11.97
C LEU A 201 -22.76 17.71 12.62
N GLU A 202 -22.98 17.32 13.87
CA GLU A 202 -24.16 17.65 14.67
C GLU A 202 -24.05 19.03 15.33
N CYS A 203 -22.86 19.65 15.33
CA CYS A 203 -22.62 20.95 15.95
C CYS A 203 -23.13 22.09 15.06
N SER A 204 -24.25 22.71 15.42
CA SER A 204 -24.83 23.81 14.65
C SER A 204 -24.05 25.13 14.80
N ASN A 205 -23.11 25.23 15.73
CA ASN A 205 -22.26 26.41 15.93
C ASN A 205 -20.94 26.36 15.11
N MET A 206 -20.80 25.37 14.22
CA MET A 206 -19.60 25.14 13.43
C MET A 206 -19.95 25.07 11.94
N ILE A 207 -19.04 25.62 11.11
CA ILE A 207 -19.05 25.45 9.63
C ILE A 207 -17.72 24.83 9.25
N TYR A 208 -17.74 23.75 8.51
CA TYR A 208 -16.55 22.99 8.17
C TYR A 208 -16.08 23.24 6.73
N ALA A 209 -14.80 23.06 6.48
CA ALA A 209 -14.24 23.10 5.13
C ALA A 209 -14.99 22.14 4.20
N GLY A 210 -15.26 22.57 2.96
CA GLY A 210 -15.95 21.76 1.96
C GLY A 210 -17.48 21.79 2.05
N THR A 211 -18.08 22.45 3.03
CA THR A 211 -19.53 22.72 3.08
C THR A 211 -19.90 23.89 2.18
N GLU A 212 -21.18 24.07 1.88
CA GLU A 212 -21.71 25.15 1.04
C GLU A 212 -22.77 25.94 1.81
N ILE A 213 -22.70 27.25 1.76
CA ILE A 213 -23.73 28.12 2.32
C ILE A 213 -24.93 28.11 1.35
N SER A 214 -26.03 27.47 1.75
CA SER A 214 -27.24 27.31 0.90
C SER A 214 -28.17 28.50 0.97
N ALA A 215 -28.19 29.21 2.10
CA ALA A 215 -28.93 30.45 2.29
C ALA A 215 -28.35 31.25 3.46
N GLY A 216 -28.58 32.56 3.46
CA GLY A 216 -28.20 33.45 4.55
C GLY A 216 -26.75 33.91 4.49
N SER A 217 -26.28 34.50 5.61
CA SER A 217 -24.92 35.00 5.76
C SER A 217 -24.37 34.74 7.16
N ALA A 218 -23.05 34.63 7.29
CA ALA A 218 -22.39 34.39 8.57
C ALA A 218 -21.03 35.11 8.68
N LYS A 219 -20.66 35.44 9.93
CA LYS A 219 -19.25 35.72 10.29
C LYS A 219 -18.71 34.50 11.03
N GLY A 220 -17.59 33.93 10.55
CA GLY A 220 -16.95 32.77 11.13
C GLY A 220 -15.50 33.02 11.48
N LEU A 221 -15.08 32.60 12.68
CA LEU A 221 -13.69 32.64 13.12
C LEU A 221 -12.97 31.40 12.63
N VAL A 222 -11.85 31.57 11.94
CA VAL A 222 -11.02 30.48 11.43
C VAL A 222 -10.34 29.74 12.58
N ILE A 223 -10.69 28.48 12.76
CA ILE A 223 -10.20 27.60 13.85
C ILE A 223 -9.29 26.47 13.36
N ALA A 224 -9.40 26.09 12.09
CA ALA A 224 -8.51 25.11 11.48
C ALA A 224 -8.27 25.43 10.00
N THR A 225 -7.03 25.21 9.55
CA THR A 225 -6.60 25.44 8.18
C THR A 225 -5.87 24.23 7.63
N SER A 226 -5.84 24.05 6.30
CA SER A 226 -5.02 23.07 5.61
C SER A 226 -5.32 21.61 6.07
N ARG A 227 -4.32 20.89 6.56
CA ARG A 227 -4.42 19.49 6.98
C ARG A 227 -5.20 19.25 8.29
N PHE A 228 -5.52 20.30 9.01
CA PHE A 228 -6.19 20.23 10.31
C PHE A 228 -7.70 20.39 10.22
N THR A 229 -8.24 20.64 9.01
CA THR A 229 -9.69 20.75 8.78
C THR A 229 -10.36 19.38 8.89
N GLN A 230 -11.64 19.37 9.25
CA GLN A 230 -12.45 18.14 9.35
C GLN A 230 -12.58 17.44 8.00
N GLU A 231 -12.68 18.19 6.90
CA GLU A 231 -12.65 17.62 5.54
C GLU A 231 -11.40 16.76 5.33
N GLN A 232 -10.22 17.27 5.70
CA GLN A 232 -8.98 16.53 5.56
C GLN A 232 -8.87 15.35 6.54
N ALA A 233 -9.40 15.50 7.75
CA ALA A 233 -9.46 14.41 8.72
C ALA A 233 -10.37 13.28 8.22
N ALA A 234 -11.51 13.61 7.62
CA ALA A 234 -12.41 12.65 6.97
C ALA A 234 -11.70 11.95 5.79
N LEU A 235 -11.07 12.71 4.88
CA LEU A 235 -10.33 12.17 3.75
C LEU A 235 -9.16 11.25 4.15
N VAL A 236 -8.55 11.49 5.31
CA VAL A 236 -7.48 10.61 5.85
C VAL A 236 -8.07 9.33 6.45
N LYS A 237 -9.23 9.40 7.12
CA LYS A 237 -9.94 8.23 7.63
C LYS A 237 -10.51 7.35 6.51
N GLU A 238 -10.86 7.94 5.38
CA GLU A 238 -11.45 7.26 4.22
C GLU A 238 -10.47 6.40 3.40
N LYS A 239 -9.18 6.41 3.70
CA LYS A 239 -8.28 5.47 3.02
C LYS A 239 -8.70 4.06 3.40
N PRO A 240 -9.17 3.23 2.45
CA PRO A 240 -9.55 1.87 2.75
C PRO A 240 -8.38 1.18 3.43
N PHE A 241 -8.69 0.47 4.52
CA PHE A 241 -7.69 -0.26 5.28
C PHE A 241 -7.05 -1.32 4.38
N SER A 242 -5.77 -1.18 4.08
CA SER A 242 -5.05 -2.18 3.31
C SER A 242 -4.74 -3.38 4.18
N VAL A 243 -5.49 -4.45 3.99
CA VAL A 243 -5.26 -5.75 4.65
C VAL A 243 -3.88 -6.29 4.28
N ILE A 244 -3.46 -6.12 3.02
CA ILE A 244 -2.11 -6.49 2.55
C ILE A 244 -1.04 -5.84 3.42
N HIS A 245 -1.12 -4.53 3.69
CA HIS A 245 -0.10 -3.86 4.50
C HIS A 245 -0.09 -4.31 5.96
N SER A 246 -1.26 -4.66 6.53
CA SER A 246 -1.33 -5.18 7.90
C SER A 246 -0.78 -6.60 8.00
N GLU A 247 -1.11 -7.47 7.06
CA GLU A 247 -0.57 -8.84 6.99
C GLU A 247 0.94 -8.83 6.75
N LEU A 248 1.43 -7.99 5.83
CA LEU A 248 2.86 -7.82 5.60
C LEU A 248 3.61 -7.31 6.85
N ARG A 249 2.95 -6.49 7.67
CA ARG A 249 3.50 -6.04 8.94
C ARG A 249 3.60 -7.18 9.95
N GLN A 250 2.58 -8.03 10.05
CA GLN A 250 2.58 -9.22 10.91
C GLN A 250 3.63 -10.22 10.44
N LEU A 251 3.68 -10.51 9.13
CA LEU A 251 4.72 -11.32 8.52
C LEU A 251 6.10 -10.81 8.88
N ARG A 252 6.35 -9.52 8.75
CA ARG A 252 7.64 -8.93 9.12
C ARG A 252 8.00 -9.18 10.58
N GLN A 253 7.05 -9.13 11.51
CA GLN A 253 7.29 -9.43 12.93
C GLN A 253 7.67 -10.89 13.14
N VAL A 254 6.95 -11.82 12.50
CA VAL A 254 7.28 -13.26 12.53
C VAL A 254 8.68 -13.52 11.97
N TRP A 255 9.03 -12.84 10.87
CA TRP A 255 10.35 -12.95 10.24
C TRP A 255 11.48 -12.43 11.12
N ILE A 256 11.26 -11.29 11.79
CA ILE A 256 12.24 -10.76 12.75
C ILE A 256 12.42 -11.75 13.90
N GLY A 257 11.34 -12.32 14.41
CA GLY A 257 11.41 -13.35 15.47
C GLY A 257 12.20 -14.59 15.03
N LEU A 258 11.93 -15.08 13.81
CA LEU A 258 12.66 -16.20 13.21
C LEU A 258 14.14 -15.88 13.00
N LEU A 259 14.46 -14.69 12.49
CA LEU A 259 15.82 -14.23 12.30
C LEU A 259 16.59 -14.21 13.62
N LEU A 260 15.97 -13.69 14.68
CA LEU A 260 16.56 -13.69 16.02
C LEU A 260 16.78 -15.12 16.53
N LEU A 261 15.82 -16.02 16.32
CA LEU A 261 15.94 -17.43 16.68
C LEU A 261 17.12 -18.11 15.95
N VAL A 262 17.17 -17.95 14.62
CA VAL A 262 18.24 -18.52 13.80
C VAL A 262 19.60 -17.95 14.20
N THR A 263 19.68 -16.64 14.42
CA THR A 263 20.95 -15.98 14.81
C THR A 263 21.42 -16.46 16.18
N THR A 264 20.53 -16.53 17.18
CA THR A 264 20.87 -17.00 18.53
C THR A 264 21.28 -18.48 18.51
N THR A 265 20.60 -19.31 17.74
CA THR A 265 20.95 -20.73 17.60
C THR A 265 22.32 -20.88 16.90
N ALA A 266 22.57 -20.13 15.83
CA ALA A 266 23.85 -20.12 15.14
C ALA A 266 25.00 -19.69 16.05
N VAL A 267 24.79 -18.62 16.86
CA VAL A 267 25.78 -18.17 17.86
C VAL A 267 26.04 -19.27 18.91
N GLY A 268 24.99 -19.94 19.38
CA GLY A 268 25.11 -21.05 20.34
C GLY A 268 25.94 -22.20 19.79
N PHE A 269 25.69 -22.64 18.56
CA PHE A 269 26.50 -23.70 17.91
C PHE A 269 27.94 -23.27 17.67
N ALA A 270 28.18 -22.03 17.25
CA ALA A 270 29.51 -21.51 17.04
C ALA A 270 30.31 -21.46 18.37
N TRP A 271 29.66 -21.02 19.46
CA TRP A 271 30.27 -21.00 20.78
C TRP A 271 30.63 -22.39 21.27
N GLN A 272 29.75 -23.39 21.14
CA GLN A 272 30.03 -24.79 21.50
C GLN A 272 31.22 -25.36 20.76
N ARG A 273 31.48 -24.90 19.53
CA ARG A 273 32.58 -25.38 18.67
C ARG A 273 33.85 -24.54 18.76
N GLY A 274 33.83 -23.45 19.54
CA GLY A 274 34.95 -22.52 19.61
C GLY A 274 35.19 -21.73 18.32
N ILE A 275 34.16 -21.64 17.44
CA ILE A 275 34.21 -20.91 16.19
C ILE A 275 33.81 -19.47 16.45
N THR A 276 34.64 -18.52 16.07
CA THR A 276 34.28 -17.09 16.11
C THR A 276 33.38 -16.75 14.91
N ILE A 277 32.14 -16.31 15.18
CA ILE A 277 31.28 -15.79 14.11
C ILE A 277 31.84 -14.43 13.72
N ASN A 278 32.34 -14.33 12.50
CA ASN A 278 32.79 -13.07 11.93
C ASN A 278 31.59 -12.14 11.74
N ALA A 279 31.77 -10.84 12.00
CA ALA A 279 30.77 -9.80 11.78
C ALA A 279 30.17 -9.84 10.36
N MET A 280 30.95 -10.30 9.38
CA MET A 280 30.54 -10.48 8.00
C MET A 280 29.47 -11.58 7.83
N THR A 281 29.61 -12.71 8.53
CA THR A 281 28.61 -13.80 8.48
C THR A 281 27.30 -13.36 9.14
N ALA A 282 27.38 -12.66 10.27
CA ALA A 282 26.19 -12.09 10.93
C ALA A 282 25.50 -11.04 10.04
N ALA A 283 26.26 -10.16 9.41
CA ALA A 283 25.74 -9.18 8.45
C ALA A 283 25.09 -9.86 7.24
N ALA A 284 25.73 -10.86 6.68
CA ALA A 284 25.20 -11.63 5.54
C ALA A 284 23.85 -12.29 5.87
N LEU A 285 23.74 -12.87 7.05
CA LEU A 285 22.50 -13.49 7.54
C LEU A 285 21.38 -12.46 7.67
N ILE A 286 21.64 -11.35 8.33
CA ILE A 286 20.64 -10.27 8.51
C ILE A 286 20.21 -9.73 7.15
N VAL A 287 21.17 -9.48 6.25
CA VAL A 287 20.90 -8.90 4.92
C VAL A 287 20.06 -9.82 4.05
N SER A 288 20.36 -11.11 4.04
CA SER A 288 19.73 -12.09 3.16
C SER A 288 18.36 -12.55 3.66
N THR A 289 18.16 -12.58 4.97
CA THR A 289 16.92 -13.07 5.59
C THR A 289 15.91 -11.96 5.89
N TYR A 290 16.31 -10.69 5.95
CA TYR A 290 15.39 -9.60 6.28
C TYR A 290 14.51 -9.17 5.08
N PRO A 291 13.17 -9.29 5.15
CA PRO A 291 12.27 -9.06 4.03
C PRO A 291 11.97 -7.57 3.79
N GLN A 292 13.01 -6.73 3.75
CA GLN A 292 12.86 -5.26 3.56
C GLN A 292 12.17 -4.89 2.26
N ASN A 293 12.38 -5.70 1.23
CA ASN A 293 11.87 -5.41 -0.10
C ASN A 293 10.37 -5.72 -0.23
N LEU A 294 9.79 -6.55 0.63
CA LEU A 294 8.42 -7.02 0.50
C LEU A 294 7.38 -5.89 0.56
N LEU A 295 7.52 -4.95 1.52
CA LEU A 295 6.65 -3.76 1.61
C LEU A 295 6.82 -2.81 0.41
N ARG A 296 8.05 -2.67 -0.09
CA ARG A 296 8.33 -1.88 -1.30
C ARG A 296 7.74 -2.54 -2.53
N ILE A 297 7.92 -3.85 -2.66
CA ILE A 297 7.35 -4.66 -3.74
C ILE A 297 5.82 -4.55 -3.72
N ALA A 298 5.17 -4.66 -2.55
CA ALA A 298 3.73 -4.48 -2.43
C ALA A 298 3.25 -3.15 -3.01
N THR A 299 3.92 -2.05 -2.64
CA THR A 299 3.61 -0.73 -3.20
C THR A 299 3.83 -0.68 -4.71
N GLN A 300 4.86 -1.35 -5.24
CA GLN A 300 5.14 -1.38 -6.68
C GLN A 300 4.08 -2.19 -7.44
N VAL A 301 3.68 -3.35 -6.91
CA VAL A 301 2.61 -4.19 -7.49
C VAL A 301 1.30 -3.41 -7.58
N GLN A 302 0.91 -2.73 -6.50
CA GLN A 302 -0.30 -1.90 -6.47
C GLN A 302 -0.22 -0.73 -7.47
N LEU A 303 0.94 -0.07 -7.59
CA LEU A 303 1.13 1.00 -8.57
C LEU A 303 1.10 0.48 -10.02
N PHE A 304 1.58 -0.74 -10.23
CA PHE A 304 1.51 -1.38 -11.54
C PHE A 304 0.06 -1.70 -11.91
N GLY A 305 -0.74 -2.27 -10.99
CA GLY A 305 -2.16 -2.49 -11.18
C GLY A 305 -2.93 -1.21 -11.46
N MET A 306 -2.67 -0.12 -10.70
CA MET A 306 -3.26 1.19 -11.00
C MET A 306 -2.91 1.71 -12.40
N ARG A 307 -1.68 1.49 -12.87
CA ARG A 307 -1.26 1.86 -14.22
C ARG A 307 -2.00 1.06 -15.29
N ASP A 308 -2.19 -0.24 -15.06
CA ASP A 308 -2.88 -1.10 -16.02
C ASP A 308 -4.37 -0.78 -16.10
N LEU A 309 -5.02 -0.47 -14.97
CA LEU A 309 -6.37 0.10 -14.95
C LEU A 309 -6.45 1.43 -15.70
N ALA A 310 -5.49 2.34 -15.47
CA ALA A 310 -5.47 3.64 -16.13
C ALA A 310 -5.35 3.52 -17.66
N LYS A 311 -4.66 2.50 -18.21
CA LYS A 311 -4.63 2.21 -19.65
C LYS A 311 -6.02 1.89 -20.22
N GLN A 312 -6.88 1.29 -19.39
CA GLN A 312 -8.26 0.95 -19.73
C GLN A 312 -9.24 2.07 -19.35
N ARG A 313 -8.73 3.26 -19.01
CA ARG A 313 -9.49 4.43 -18.58
C ARG A 313 -10.27 4.25 -17.27
N ILE A 314 -9.90 3.28 -16.45
CA ILE A 314 -10.40 3.08 -15.08
C ILE A 314 -9.40 3.72 -14.12
N TRP A 315 -9.88 4.56 -13.19
CA TRP A 315 -9.00 5.25 -12.25
C TRP A 315 -9.25 4.76 -10.83
N ALA A 316 -8.23 4.16 -10.23
CA ALA A 316 -8.19 3.90 -8.81
C ALA A 316 -7.59 5.11 -8.08
N ARG A 317 -8.26 5.57 -7.05
CA ARG A 317 -7.83 6.76 -6.28
C ARG A 317 -6.62 6.48 -5.39
N PHE A 318 -6.61 5.32 -4.75
CA PHE A 318 -5.56 4.89 -3.83
C PHE A 318 -5.08 3.48 -4.16
N PRO A 319 -3.81 3.14 -3.90
CA PRO A 319 -3.32 1.77 -4.09
C PRO A 319 -4.09 0.72 -3.28
N SER A 320 -4.57 1.08 -2.08
CA SER A 320 -5.34 0.19 -1.20
C SER A 320 -6.71 -0.21 -1.76
N VAL A 321 -7.25 0.54 -2.73
CA VAL A 321 -8.52 0.19 -3.38
C VAL A 321 -8.39 -1.10 -4.21
N LEU A 322 -7.20 -1.36 -4.81
CA LEU A 322 -6.95 -2.60 -5.54
C LEU A 322 -7.01 -3.84 -4.61
N ASP A 323 -6.58 -3.66 -3.37
CA ASP A 323 -6.68 -4.69 -2.35
C ASP A 323 -8.15 -4.95 -1.94
N ALA A 324 -8.92 -3.88 -1.75
CA ALA A 324 -10.32 -3.98 -1.39
C ALA A 324 -11.15 -4.61 -2.52
N ILE A 325 -10.96 -4.18 -3.78
CA ILE A 325 -11.73 -4.70 -4.91
C ILE A 325 -11.40 -6.17 -5.23
N ALA A 326 -10.18 -6.62 -4.96
CA ALA A 326 -9.81 -8.03 -5.11
C ALA A 326 -10.66 -8.97 -4.24
N ARG A 327 -11.10 -8.47 -3.08
CA ARG A 327 -11.83 -9.20 -2.04
C ARG A 327 -13.33 -8.98 -2.07
N VAL A 328 -13.83 -8.18 -2.99
CA VAL A 328 -15.27 -7.89 -3.11
C VAL A 328 -16.04 -9.19 -3.25
N THR A 329 -17.00 -9.37 -2.37
CA THR A 329 -17.96 -10.48 -2.34
C THR A 329 -19.37 -10.02 -2.68
N THR A 330 -19.67 -8.74 -2.46
CA THR A 330 -21.01 -8.17 -2.68
C THR A 330 -20.86 -6.85 -3.41
N ILE A 331 -21.64 -6.68 -4.45
CA ILE A 331 -21.72 -5.43 -5.22
C ILE A 331 -23.14 -4.89 -5.05
N VAL A 332 -23.21 -3.61 -4.67
CA VAL A 332 -24.46 -2.92 -4.37
C VAL A 332 -24.62 -1.76 -5.34
N PRO A 333 -25.29 -1.94 -6.48
CA PRO A 333 -25.69 -0.82 -7.33
C PRO A 333 -26.83 -0.04 -6.67
N ILE A 334 -26.74 1.28 -6.71
CA ILE A 334 -27.87 2.17 -6.39
C ILE A 334 -28.55 2.46 -7.74
N VAL A 335 -29.77 1.98 -7.91
CA VAL A 335 -30.47 1.95 -9.20
C VAL A 335 -31.70 2.83 -9.13
N GLU A 336 -31.98 3.58 -10.19
CA GLU A 336 -33.28 4.15 -10.47
C GLU A 336 -34.14 3.10 -11.17
N SER A 337 -35.47 3.16 -11.03
CA SER A 337 -36.46 2.14 -11.43
C SER A 337 -36.37 1.64 -12.88
N ASP A 338 -35.61 2.31 -13.75
CA ASP A 338 -35.64 2.08 -15.19
C ASP A 338 -34.38 1.38 -15.78
N VAL A 339 -33.41 0.96 -14.96
CA VAL A 339 -32.14 0.41 -15.44
C VAL A 339 -32.14 -1.11 -15.40
N VAL A 340 -32.11 -1.75 -16.57
CA VAL A 340 -31.89 -3.19 -16.71
C VAL A 340 -30.38 -3.45 -16.71
N LEU A 341 -29.89 -4.16 -15.69
CA LEU A 341 -28.48 -4.51 -15.55
C LEU A 341 -28.27 -5.97 -15.99
N SER A 342 -27.31 -6.20 -16.89
CA SER A 342 -26.91 -7.56 -17.27
C SER A 342 -25.70 -8.01 -16.43
N PHE A 343 -25.90 -9.01 -15.57
CA PHE A 343 -24.95 -9.37 -14.49
C PHE A 343 -24.23 -10.73 -14.64
N ASP A 344 -24.41 -11.43 -15.76
CA ASP A 344 -24.05 -12.85 -15.91
C ASP A 344 -22.58 -13.20 -15.67
N ASN A 345 -21.65 -12.26 -15.90
CA ASN A 345 -20.22 -12.59 -15.88
C ASN A 345 -19.58 -12.58 -14.48
N LEU A 346 -20.20 -12.00 -13.46
CA LEU A 346 -19.62 -11.87 -12.12
C LEU A 346 -20.15 -12.90 -11.11
N SER A 347 -21.32 -13.49 -11.35
CA SER A 347 -21.85 -14.59 -10.53
C SER A 347 -20.92 -15.82 -10.53
N GLN A 348 -20.28 -16.12 -11.68
CA GLN A 348 -19.25 -17.16 -11.76
C GLN A 348 -18.02 -16.87 -10.90
N ALA A 349 -17.77 -15.59 -10.59
CA ALA A 349 -16.68 -15.14 -9.72
C ALA A 349 -17.00 -15.29 -8.22
N GLY A 350 -18.19 -15.80 -7.86
CA GLY A 350 -18.67 -15.90 -6.48
C GLY A 350 -18.98 -14.54 -5.87
N ILE A 351 -19.40 -13.57 -6.69
CA ILE A 351 -19.80 -12.22 -6.29
C ILE A 351 -21.31 -12.17 -6.27
N GLU A 352 -21.87 -11.76 -5.15
CA GLU A 352 -23.30 -11.58 -4.95
C GLU A 352 -23.69 -10.14 -5.32
N TRP A 353 -24.84 -9.98 -5.94
CA TRP A 353 -25.42 -8.69 -6.23
C TRP A 353 -26.55 -8.40 -5.26
N GLN A 354 -26.55 -7.20 -4.68
CA GLN A 354 -27.60 -6.72 -3.78
C GLN A 354 -27.99 -5.30 -4.24
N GLY A 355 -29.21 -5.12 -4.71
CA GLY A 355 -29.65 -3.82 -5.22
C GLY A 355 -30.12 -2.88 -4.12
N LEU A 356 -29.83 -1.57 -4.22
CA LEU A 356 -30.51 -0.51 -3.51
C LEU A 356 -31.31 0.31 -4.53
N ILE A 357 -32.63 0.35 -4.34
CA ILE A 357 -33.53 1.10 -5.23
C ILE A 357 -34.11 2.32 -4.51
N ARG A 358 -34.21 3.45 -5.20
CA ARG A 358 -34.82 4.68 -4.68
C ARG A 358 -36.36 4.61 -4.76
N ALA A 359 -36.92 3.61 -4.09
CA ALA A 359 -38.36 3.35 -4.03
C ALA A 359 -38.74 2.82 -2.66
N SER A 360 -40.03 2.59 -2.42
CA SER A 360 -40.55 1.93 -1.20
C SER A 360 -40.03 0.49 -1.10
N GLU A 361 -40.13 -0.12 0.08
CA GLU A 361 -39.69 -1.51 0.27
C GLU A 361 -40.57 -2.48 -0.55
N ASP A 362 -41.88 -2.19 -0.69
CA ASP A 362 -42.80 -2.98 -1.51
C ASP A 362 -42.41 -2.94 -3.00
N ASP A 363 -42.05 -1.76 -3.53
CA ASP A 363 -41.57 -1.59 -4.89
C ASP A 363 -40.19 -2.25 -5.09
N ALA A 364 -39.33 -2.22 -4.07
CA ALA A 364 -38.04 -2.90 -4.11
C ALA A 364 -38.19 -4.42 -4.20
N VAL A 365 -39.13 -5.00 -3.47
CA VAL A 365 -39.46 -6.43 -3.56
C VAL A 365 -40.02 -6.79 -4.94
N ALA A 366 -40.95 -5.99 -5.48
CA ALA A 366 -41.46 -6.21 -6.83
C ALA A 366 -40.36 -6.11 -7.89
N PHE A 367 -39.43 -5.19 -7.75
CA PHE A 367 -38.28 -5.02 -8.66
C PHE A 367 -37.28 -6.18 -8.57
N SER A 368 -37.13 -6.76 -7.36
CA SER A 368 -36.32 -7.96 -7.13
C SER A 368 -36.80 -9.16 -7.97
N GLU A 369 -38.12 -9.36 -8.08
CA GLU A 369 -38.71 -10.44 -8.87
C GLU A 369 -38.48 -10.25 -10.38
N VAL A 370 -38.44 -9.00 -10.85
CA VAL A 370 -38.23 -8.68 -12.27
C VAL A 370 -36.77 -8.85 -12.67
N ILE A 371 -35.83 -8.43 -11.84
CA ILE A 371 -34.38 -8.44 -12.16
C ILE A 371 -33.70 -9.73 -11.72
N GLY A 372 -34.29 -10.49 -10.79
CA GLY A 372 -33.69 -11.70 -10.25
C GLY A 372 -32.52 -11.44 -9.27
N ILE A 373 -32.45 -10.22 -8.71
CA ILE A 373 -31.45 -9.80 -7.75
C ILE A 373 -32.20 -9.29 -6.50
N GLU A 374 -31.74 -9.68 -5.31
CA GLU A 374 -32.30 -9.18 -4.08
C GLU A 374 -32.10 -7.66 -3.99
N THR A 375 -33.19 -6.92 -3.91
CA THR A 375 -33.18 -5.45 -3.84
C THR A 375 -33.85 -4.97 -2.58
N HIS A 376 -33.35 -3.85 -2.05
CA HIS A 376 -33.82 -3.23 -0.81
C HIS A 376 -34.10 -1.74 -1.04
N SER A 377 -34.99 -1.16 -0.24
CA SER A 377 -35.26 0.27 -0.29
C SER A 377 -34.02 1.08 0.13
N TYR A 378 -33.73 2.13 -0.66
CA TYR A 378 -32.70 3.12 -0.33
C TYR A 378 -33.06 3.94 0.91
N PHE A 379 -34.37 4.14 1.18
CA PHE A 379 -34.87 4.98 2.28
C PHE A 379 -34.88 4.26 3.62
N ASP A 380 -34.72 2.94 3.66
CA ASP A 380 -34.74 2.13 4.88
C ASP A 380 -33.32 1.76 5.35
N ALA A 381 -32.74 2.65 6.17
CA ALA A 381 -31.43 2.48 6.83
C ALA A 381 -30.30 1.88 5.96
N PRO A 382 -29.99 2.45 4.77
CA PRO A 382 -29.08 1.83 3.81
C PRO A 382 -27.65 1.65 4.35
N GLN A 383 -27.20 2.50 5.29
CA GLN A 383 -25.88 2.35 5.93
C GLN A 383 -25.82 1.12 6.85
N GLU A 384 -26.91 0.80 7.55
CA GLU A 384 -26.98 -0.40 8.38
C GLU A 384 -26.99 -1.65 7.52
N LYS A 385 -27.68 -1.63 6.38
CA LYS A 385 -27.68 -2.73 5.40
C LYS A 385 -26.25 -2.97 4.86
N ILE A 386 -25.51 -1.93 4.50
CA ILE A 386 -24.10 -2.06 4.09
C ILE A 386 -23.26 -2.67 5.22
N ARG A 387 -23.42 -2.22 6.45
CA ARG A 387 -22.72 -2.81 7.61
C ARG A 387 -23.11 -4.27 7.83
N LEU A 388 -24.37 -4.61 7.70
CA LEU A 388 -24.85 -5.99 7.79
C LEU A 388 -24.23 -6.87 6.70
N TRP A 389 -24.08 -6.38 5.48
CA TRP A 389 -23.39 -7.12 4.40
C TRP A 389 -21.89 -7.24 4.66
N GLN A 390 -21.25 -6.23 5.24
CA GLN A 390 -19.86 -6.32 5.70
C GLN A 390 -19.72 -7.31 6.86
N ASP A 391 -20.65 -7.30 7.83
CA ASP A 391 -20.65 -8.14 9.04
C ASP A 391 -21.35 -9.48 8.84
N GLY A 392 -22.30 -9.57 7.92
CA GLY A 392 -23.33 -10.62 7.80
C GLY A 392 -22.84 -12.05 7.58
N ARG A 393 -21.54 -12.29 7.48
CA ARG A 393 -20.94 -13.63 7.46
C ARG A 393 -20.06 -13.95 8.67
N GLN A 394 -20.12 -13.16 9.74
CA GLN A 394 -19.44 -13.47 11.02
C GLN A 394 -19.98 -14.72 11.74
N LYS A 395 -21.12 -15.27 11.32
CA LYS A 395 -21.70 -16.50 11.90
C LYS A 395 -20.86 -17.77 11.63
N SER A 396 -19.91 -17.71 10.70
CA SER A 396 -18.87 -18.75 10.56
C SER A 396 -17.66 -18.30 11.36
N ASN A 397 -17.16 -19.14 12.25
CA ASN A 397 -16.09 -18.96 13.25
C ASN A 397 -14.71 -18.53 12.67
N ARG A 398 -14.67 -17.98 11.47
CA ARG A 398 -13.53 -17.34 10.82
C ARG A 398 -13.87 -15.88 10.53
N LYS A 399 -13.04 -14.95 10.97
CA LYS A 399 -13.05 -13.54 10.55
C LYS A 399 -13.00 -13.50 9.01
N SER A 400 -14.12 -13.56 8.34
CA SER A 400 -14.19 -13.41 6.89
C SER A 400 -14.08 -11.92 6.60
N LEU A 401 -13.02 -11.53 5.93
CA LEU A 401 -12.78 -10.16 5.47
C LEU A 401 -13.58 -9.94 4.16
N ASN A 402 -14.91 -9.98 4.25
CA ASN A 402 -15.77 -9.64 3.13
C ASN A 402 -15.60 -8.16 2.80
N ALA A 403 -15.64 -7.83 1.53
CA ALA A 403 -15.62 -6.46 1.08
C ALA A 403 -16.89 -6.18 0.26
N VAL A 404 -17.50 -5.04 0.52
CA VAL A 404 -18.68 -4.55 -0.17
C VAL A 404 -18.29 -3.41 -1.09
N ALA A 405 -18.68 -3.51 -2.37
CA ALA A 405 -18.55 -2.43 -3.32
C ALA A 405 -19.91 -1.77 -3.54
N VAL A 406 -19.99 -0.46 -3.42
CA VAL A 406 -21.22 0.31 -3.70
C VAL A 406 -21.01 1.14 -4.95
N ILE A 407 -21.98 1.13 -5.85
CA ILE A 407 -21.99 1.91 -7.09
C ILE A 407 -23.07 2.97 -6.97
N GLY A 408 -22.69 4.24 -7.05
CA GLY A 408 -23.61 5.37 -6.95
C GLY A 408 -23.23 6.48 -7.93
N ASN A 409 -24.24 7.18 -8.41
CA ASN A 409 -24.11 8.23 -9.44
C ASN A 409 -24.59 9.58 -8.96
N ASP A 410 -25.28 9.65 -7.83
CA ASP A 410 -25.85 10.88 -7.31
C ASP A 410 -25.07 11.42 -6.08
N ILE A 411 -25.20 12.72 -5.84
CA ILE A 411 -24.51 13.39 -4.72
C ILE A 411 -24.98 12.86 -3.37
N GLU A 412 -26.23 12.41 -3.29
CA GLU A 412 -26.81 11.80 -2.09
C GLU A 412 -26.14 10.47 -1.71
N ASP A 413 -25.50 9.80 -2.68
CA ASP A 413 -24.86 8.51 -2.47
C ASP A 413 -23.48 8.62 -1.81
N ILE A 414 -22.96 9.84 -1.61
CA ILE A 414 -21.61 10.07 -1.07
C ILE A 414 -21.39 9.32 0.24
N PHE A 415 -22.39 9.32 1.14
CA PHE A 415 -22.25 8.66 2.44
C PHE A 415 -22.22 7.14 2.33
N LEU A 416 -22.92 6.55 1.35
CA LEU A 416 -22.90 5.10 1.09
C LEU A 416 -21.60 4.67 0.42
N LEU A 417 -21.11 5.46 -0.55
CA LEU A 417 -19.81 5.24 -1.18
C LEU A 417 -18.65 5.28 -0.18
N ARG A 418 -18.78 6.14 0.84
CA ARG A 418 -17.79 6.25 1.94
C ARG A 418 -17.93 5.15 2.98
N ALA A 419 -19.15 4.65 3.23
CA ALA A 419 -19.38 3.55 4.16
C ALA A 419 -18.92 2.20 3.60
N ALA A 420 -18.92 2.05 2.27
CA ALA A 420 -18.46 0.86 1.58
C ALA A 420 -16.93 0.68 1.65
N ASP A 421 -16.44 -0.56 1.49
CA ASP A 421 -15.02 -0.86 1.32
C ASP A 421 -14.47 -0.29 0.00
N VAL A 422 -15.32 -0.27 -1.05
CA VAL A 422 -15.02 0.32 -2.35
C VAL A 422 -16.22 1.10 -2.86
N GLY A 423 -16.14 2.42 -2.84
CA GLY A 423 -17.09 3.27 -3.56
C GLY A 423 -16.72 3.34 -5.05
N ILE A 424 -17.69 3.19 -5.93
CA ILE A 424 -17.52 3.21 -7.39
C ILE A 424 -18.47 4.24 -7.97
N CYS A 425 -17.96 5.13 -8.82
CA CYS A 425 -18.77 6.05 -9.60
C CYS A 425 -18.26 6.12 -11.04
N ASP A 426 -18.99 6.78 -11.90
CA ASP A 426 -18.54 7.05 -13.25
C ASP A 426 -17.86 8.43 -13.39
N ARG A 427 -17.30 8.68 -14.57
CA ARG A 427 -16.62 9.94 -14.90
C ARG A 427 -17.56 11.11 -15.13
N THR A 428 -18.84 10.87 -15.40
CA THR A 428 -19.85 11.90 -15.67
C THR A 428 -20.37 12.51 -14.39
N CYS A 429 -20.23 11.79 -13.26
CA CYS A 429 -20.65 12.23 -11.94
C CYS A 429 -19.95 13.53 -11.49
N ARG A 430 -20.61 14.24 -10.58
CA ARG A 430 -20.05 15.44 -9.96
C ARG A 430 -18.71 15.14 -9.29
N LYS A 431 -17.85 16.15 -9.24
CA LYS A 431 -16.48 16.02 -8.71
C LYS A 431 -16.44 15.56 -7.27
N GLU A 432 -17.39 16.00 -6.46
CA GLU A 432 -17.53 15.64 -5.05
C GLU A 432 -17.73 14.13 -4.88
N LEU A 433 -18.54 13.53 -5.76
CA LEU A 433 -18.78 12.09 -5.80
C LEU A 433 -17.52 11.34 -6.26
N GLN A 434 -16.84 11.83 -7.31
CA GLN A 434 -15.58 11.27 -7.77
C GLN A 434 -14.49 11.33 -6.69
N ASP A 435 -14.46 12.42 -5.90
CA ASP A 435 -13.52 12.57 -4.78
C ASP A 435 -13.87 11.68 -3.58
N SER A 436 -15.11 11.21 -3.46
CA SER A 436 -15.55 10.26 -2.43
C SER A 436 -15.42 8.80 -2.86
N SER A 437 -15.30 8.52 -4.15
CA SER A 437 -15.20 7.18 -4.71
C SER A 437 -13.77 6.65 -4.71
N GLY A 438 -13.63 5.34 -4.53
CA GLY A 438 -12.36 4.62 -4.64
C GLY A 438 -11.98 4.33 -6.10
N ILE A 439 -12.98 4.02 -6.94
CA ILE A 439 -12.83 3.71 -8.37
C ILE A 439 -13.73 4.62 -9.18
N ILE A 440 -13.19 5.13 -10.29
CA ILE A 440 -13.94 5.93 -11.25
C ILE A 440 -13.92 5.18 -12.59
N LEU A 441 -15.10 4.80 -13.07
CA LEU A 441 -15.29 4.15 -14.37
C LEU A 441 -15.35 5.19 -15.52
N PRO A 442 -15.05 4.81 -16.77
CA PRO A 442 -15.02 5.76 -17.88
C PRO A 442 -16.39 6.28 -18.32
N LYS A 443 -17.45 5.50 -18.12
CA LYS A 443 -18.86 5.79 -18.43
C LYS A 443 -19.76 5.02 -17.47
N GLU A 444 -21.07 5.26 -17.51
CA GLU A 444 -22.14 4.46 -16.87
C GLU A 444 -22.21 3.02 -17.41
N ASP A 445 -21.07 2.41 -17.63
CA ASP A 445 -20.96 1.12 -18.26
C ASP A 445 -20.31 0.12 -17.30
N PHE A 446 -21.13 -0.73 -16.72
CA PHE A 446 -20.71 -1.75 -15.77
C PHE A 446 -19.81 -2.84 -16.38
N HIS A 447 -19.67 -2.89 -17.73
CA HIS A 447 -18.75 -3.81 -18.40
C HIS A 447 -17.27 -3.62 -18.00
N TYR A 448 -16.93 -2.46 -17.45
CA TYR A 448 -15.58 -2.21 -16.93
C TYR A 448 -15.34 -2.78 -15.52
N LEU A 449 -16.39 -3.19 -14.82
CA LEU A 449 -16.29 -3.68 -13.45
C LEU A 449 -15.54 -5.02 -13.33
N PRO A 450 -15.82 -6.04 -14.19
CA PRO A 450 -15.04 -7.28 -14.22
C PRO A 450 -13.55 -7.02 -14.41
N THR A 451 -13.20 -6.05 -15.24
CA THR A 451 -11.81 -5.66 -15.47
C THR A 451 -11.15 -5.05 -14.25
N ALA A 452 -11.87 -4.20 -13.50
CA ALA A 452 -11.37 -3.62 -12.25
C ALA A 452 -11.13 -4.71 -11.19
N ILE A 453 -12.06 -5.66 -11.06
CA ILE A 453 -11.94 -6.80 -10.14
C ILE A 453 -10.80 -7.71 -10.55
N LEU A 454 -10.69 -8.04 -11.84
CA LEU A 454 -9.62 -8.86 -12.39
C LEU A 454 -8.24 -8.26 -12.08
N GLU A 455 -8.05 -6.96 -12.27
CA GLU A 455 -6.78 -6.31 -11.99
C GLU A 455 -6.47 -6.24 -10.49
N GLY A 456 -7.50 -6.05 -9.64
CA GLY A 456 -7.36 -6.16 -8.19
C GLY A 456 -6.86 -7.56 -7.78
N ARG A 457 -7.50 -8.62 -8.31
CA ARG A 457 -7.14 -10.03 -8.06
C ARG A 457 -5.74 -10.35 -8.60
N ALA A 458 -5.39 -9.84 -9.78
CA ALA A 458 -4.05 -9.99 -10.35
C ALA A 458 -2.98 -9.31 -9.50
N THR A 459 -3.27 -8.12 -9.00
CA THR A 459 -2.38 -7.39 -8.08
C THR A 459 -2.10 -8.21 -6.83
N PHE A 460 -3.12 -8.81 -6.23
CA PHE A 460 -2.98 -9.67 -5.05
C PHE A 460 -2.18 -10.94 -5.36
N ASP A 461 -2.48 -11.62 -6.46
CA ASP A 461 -1.80 -12.85 -6.89
C ASP A 461 -0.31 -12.62 -7.20
N ARG A 462 0.04 -11.54 -7.91
CA ARG A 462 1.43 -11.13 -8.16
C ARG A 462 2.19 -10.94 -6.86
N LEU A 463 1.56 -10.25 -5.89
CA LEU A 463 2.17 -10.00 -4.59
C LEU A 463 2.36 -11.29 -3.80
N GLN A 464 1.36 -12.18 -3.78
CA GLN A 464 1.43 -13.47 -3.10
C GLN A 464 2.55 -14.35 -3.64
N ARG A 465 2.71 -14.44 -4.96
CA ARG A 465 3.79 -15.22 -5.61
C ARG A 465 5.16 -14.63 -5.31
N THR A 466 5.30 -13.31 -5.37
CA THR A 466 6.55 -12.64 -5.03
C THR A 466 6.92 -12.83 -3.55
N ALA A 467 5.92 -12.79 -2.65
CA ALA A 467 6.12 -13.09 -1.25
C ALA A 467 6.54 -14.54 -1.01
N LEU A 468 5.96 -15.49 -1.75
CA LEU A 468 6.31 -16.92 -1.67
C LEU A 468 7.77 -17.14 -2.06
N LEU A 469 8.24 -16.58 -3.18
CA LEU A 469 9.62 -16.68 -3.63
C LEU A 469 10.61 -16.10 -2.62
N THR A 470 10.36 -14.89 -2.18
CA THR A 470 11.24 -14.21 -1.22
C THR A 470 11.27 -14.91 0.14
N ALA A 471 10.12 -15.45 0.58
CA ALA A 471 10.00 -16.25 1.78
C ALA A 471 10.85 -17.52 1.69
N THR A 472 10.65 -18.31 0.65
CA THR A 472 11.41 -19.56 0.45
C THR A 472 12.90 -19.31 0.41
N SER A 473 13.35 -18.27 -0.32
CA SER A 473 14.77 -17.91 -0.38
C SER A 473 15.35 -17.59 0.99
N ALA A 474 14.68 -16.77 1.77
CA ALA A 474 15.16 -16.37 3.07
C ALA A 474 15.19 -17.54 4.08
N PHE A 475 14.18 -18.40 4.09
CA PHE A 475 14.19 -19.62 4.92
C PHE A 475 15.31 -20.59 4.49
N THR A 476 15.53 -20.76 3.18
CA THR A 476 16.64 -21.57 2.68
C THR A 476 17.98 -21.05 3.18
N LEU A 477 18.23 -19.75 3.06
CA LEU A 477 19.48 -19.13 3.52
C LEU A 477 19.66 -19.22 5.04
N ALA A 478 18.56 -19.08 5.80
CA ALA A 478 18.58 -19.26 7.24
C ALA A 478 18.98 -20.70 7.64
N VAL A 479 18.38 -21.71 7.01
CA VAL A 479 18.71 -23.12 7.27
C VAL A 479 20.15 -23.44 6.83
N LEU A 480 20.60 -22.93 5.67
CA LEU A 480 21.99 -23.10 5.23
C LEU A 480 22.99 -22.51 6.22
N THR A 481 22.69 -21.35 6.80
CA THR A 481 23.58 -20.74 7.80
C THR A 481 23.62 -21.56 9.10
N LEU A 482 22.48 -22.17 9.49
CA LEU A 482 22.47 -23.10 10.63
C LEU A 482 23.30 -24.36 10.34
N MET A 483 23.18 -24.90 9.13
CA MET A 483 24.01 -26.05 8.71
C MET A 483 25.50 -25.69 8.64
N ASP A 484 25.82 -24.47 8.22
CA ASP A 484 27.19 -23.96 8.22
C ASP A 484 27.80 -23.97 9.62
N THR A 485 27.10 -23.37 10.59
CA THR A 485 27.57 -23.31 11.98
C THR A 485 27.54 -24.66 12.68
N ALA A 486 26.53 -25.53 12.39
CA ALA A 486 26.36 -26.83 13.01
C ALA A 486 27.23 -27.93 12.40
N ALA A 487 27.44 -27.96 11.08
CA ALA A 487 28.13 -29.02 10.35
C ALA A 487 29.45 -28.59 9.69
N GLY A 488 29.80 -27.30 9.71
CA GLY A 488 31.02 -26.79 9.07
C GLY A 488 30.93 -26.76 7.55
N PHE A 489 29.73 -26.53 6.99
CA PHE A 489 29.48 -26.46 5.54
C PHE A 489 30.23 -25.31 4.88
N SER A 490 30.63 -24.31 5.66
CA SER A 490 31.49 -23.17 5.32
C SER A 490 31.12 -22.43 4.03
N MET A 491 29.89 -21.90 4.01
CA MET A 491 29.45 -21.07 2.87
C MET A 491 29.93 -19.63 3.05
N PRO A 492 30.70 -19.06 2.11
CA PRO A 492 31.18 -17.70 2.21
C PRO A 492 30.02 -16.69 2.33
N PRO A 493 30.12 -15.71 3.24
CA PRO A 493 29.06 -14.74 3.45
C PRO A 493 28.63 -13.99 2.19
N LEU A 494 29.56 -13.74 1.28
CA LEU A 494 29.28 -13.04 0.03
C LEU A 494 28.37 -13.82 -0.91
N GLN A 495 28.45 -15.16 -0.91
CA GLN A 495 27.54 -16.03 -1.67
C GLN A 495 26.10 -15.94 -1.11
N ILE A 496 25.94 -15.88 0.21
CA ILE A 496 24.67 -15.72 0.89
C ILE A 496 24.04 -14.36 0.53
N ILE A 497 24.84 -13.29 0.57
CA ILE A 497 24.40 -11.93 0.22
C ILE A 497 24.03 -11.85 -1.27
N TRP A 498 24.81 -12.45 -2.16
CA TRP A 498 24.51 -12.50 -3.59
C TRP A 498 23.13 -13.09 -3.84
N VAL A 499 22.85 -14.26 -3.29
CA VAL A 499 21.57 -14.94 -3.51
C VAL A 499 20.42 -14.19 -2.86
N GLY A 500 20.53 -13.81 -1.59
CA GLY A 500 19.43 -13.21 -0.82
C GLY A 500 19.15 -11.75 -1.18
N ALA A 501 20.19 -10.93 -1.32
CA ALA A 501 20.03 -9.49 -1.50
C ALA A 501 20.01 -9.05 -2.97
N ILE A 502 20.51 -9.86 -3.90
CA ILE A 502 20.65 -9.47 -5.31
C ILE A 502 19.91 -10.41 -6.25
N ALA A 503 20.25 -11.69 -6.30
CA ALA A 503 19.67 -12.63 -7.25
C ALA A 503 18.17 -12.82 -7.03
N THR A 504 17.74 -13.06 -5.78
CA THR A 504 16.32 -13.23 -5.45
C THR A 504 15.46 -12.03 -5.82
N PRO A 505 15.79 -10.76 -5.45
CA PRO A 505 15.03 -9.59 -5.89
C PRO A 505 14.99 -9.41 -7.40
N ILE A 506 16.10 -9.68 -8.12
CA ILE A 506 16.17 -9.57 -9.59
C ILE A 506 15.19 -10.55 -10.25
N VAL A 507 15.11 -11.78 -9.76
CA VAL A 507 14.21 -12.81 -10.31
C VAL A 507 12.77 -12.62 -9.82
N ALA A 508 12.56 -12.05 -8.63
CA ALA A 508 11.25 -11.78 -8.07
C ALA A 508 10.53 -10.58 -8.73
N PHE A 509 11.27 -9.55 -9.14
CA PHE A 509 10.69 -8.34 -9.71
C PHE A 509 9.88 -8.56 -11.00
N PRO A 510 10.29 -9.39 -11.96
CA PRO A 510 9.49 -9.71 -13.15
C PRO A 510 8.13 -10.33 -12.87
N LEU A 511 7.97 -11.05 -11.75
CA LEU A 511 6.65 -11.59 -11.35
C LEU A 511 5.64 -10.48 -11.04
N VAL A 512 6.11 -9.29 -10.64
CA VAL A 512 5.28 -8.11 -10.45
C VAL A 512 4.75 -7.55 -11.78
N LEU A 513 5.55 -7.68 -12.85
CA LEU A 513 5.25 -7.15 -14.18
C LEU A 513 4.45 -8.11 -15.06
N GLU A 514 4.13 -9.29 -14.54
CA GLU A 514 3.42 -10.31 -15.29
C GLU A 514 2.01 -9.83 -15.69
N PRO A 515 1.55 -10.06 -16.93
CA PRO A 515 0.23 -9.66 -17.38
C PRO A 515 -0.89 -10.36 -16.58
N THR A 516 -2.09 -9.81 -16.62
CA THR A 516 -3.28 -10.39 -15.96
C THR A 516 -3.70 -11.67 -16.69
N HIS A 517 -4.20 -12.65 -15.94
CA HIS A 517 -4.74 -13.89 -16.47
C HIS A 517 -6.24 -13.99 -16.16
N GLU A 518 -7.07 -14.20 -17.17
CA GLU A 518 -8.54 -14.21 -17.05
C GLU A 518 -9.07 -15.23 -16.04
N SER A 519 -8.38 -16.37 -15.86
CA SER A 519 -8.77 -17.38 -14.87
C SER A 519 -8.80 -16.88 -13.42
N LEU A 520 -8.26 -15.69 -13.14
CA LEU A 520 -8.36 -15.07 -11.81
C LEU A 520 -9.78 -14.53 -11.54
N LEU A 521 -10.52 -14.20 -12.58
CA LEU A 521 -11.89 -13.72 -12.41
C LEU A 521 -12.82 -14.83 -11.90
N THR A 522 -12.65 -16.06 -12.37
CA THR A 522 -13.47 -17.22 -11.95
C THR A 522 -13.10 -17.77 -10.57
N GLN A 523 -12.01 -17.31 -9.96
CA GLN A 523 -11.61 -17.77 -8.64
C GLN A 523 -12.44 -17.10 -7.56
N PRO A 524 -12.85 -17.83 -6.49
CA PRO A 524 -13.69 -17.28 -5.45
C PRO A 524 -12.97 -16.20 -4.62
N ALA A 525 -13.70 -15.16 -4.19
CA ALA A 525 -13.16 -14.00 -3.47
C ALA A 525 -12.39 -14.36 -2.18
N HIS A 526 -12.78 -15.47 -1.49
CA HIS A 526 -12.06 -15.91 -0.30
C HIS A 526 -10.58 -16.27 -0.57
N ARG A 527 -10.20 -16.51 -1.82
CA ARG A 527 -8.80 -16.68 -2.23
C ARG A 527 -7.93 -15.44 -2.06
N PHE A 528 -8.51 -14.27 -2.03
CA PHE A 528 -7.81 -12.98 -1.96
C PHE A 528 -7.89 -12.32 -0.58
N GLN A 529 -8.31 -13.08 0.46
CA GLN A 529 -8.45 -12.56 1.82
C GLN A 529 -7.15 -12.61 2.63
N THR A 530 -6.32 -13.64 2.43
CA THR A 530 -5.07 -13.84 3.16
C THR A 530 -3.89 -14.08 2.22
N MET A 531 -2.78 -13.39 2.45
CA MET A 531 -1.57 -13.55 1.61
C MET A 531 -0.91 -14.91 1.78
N LEU A 532 -0.77 -15.36 3.02
CA LEU A 532 -0.17 -16.66 3.33
C LEU A 532 -1.22 -17.58 3.95
N ARG A 533 -1.75 -18.48 3.12
CA ARG A 533 -2.64 -19.56 3.55
C ARG A 533 -1.83 -20.73 4.12
N PRO A 534 -2.47 -21.64 4.86
CA PRO A 534 -1.83 -22.87 5.29
C PRO A 534 -1.14 -23.65 4.17
N SER A 535 -1.76 -23.70 2.98
CA SER A 535 -1.17 -24.31 1.78
C SER A 535 0.11 -23.63 1.32
N ASN A 536 0.24 -22.31 1.49
CA ASN A 536 1.45 -21.58 1.13
C ASN A 536 2.60 -21.86 2.10
N TYR A 537 2.32 -22.07 3.39
CA TYR A 537 3.34 -22.51 4.35
C TYR A 537 3.89 -23.89 4.00
N LEU A 538 3.01 -24.81 3.60
CA LEU A 538 3.43 -26.14 3.11
C LEU A 538 4.30 -26.01 1.85
N ARG A 539 3.90 -25.15 0.89
CA ARG A 539 4.69 -24.87 -0.31
C ARG A 539 6.08 -24.34 0.00
N ILE A 540 6.17 -23.39 0.94
CA ILE A 540 7.46 -22.86 1.41
C ILE A 540 8.30 -23.98 2.02
N LEU A 541 7.72 -24.74 2.94
CA LEU A 541 8.43 -25.83 3.63
C LEU A 541 8.98 -26.85 2.64
N LEU A 542 8.15 -27.33 1.71
CA LEU A 542 8.56 -28.32 0.71
C LEU A 542 9.60 -27.77 -0.29
N ALA A 543 9.50 -26.47 -0.67
CA ALA A 543 10.50 -25.86 -1.52
C ALA A 543 11.85 -25.67 -0.80
N VAL A 544 11.82 -25.28 0.47
CA VAL A 544 13.03 -25.17 1.31
C VAL A 544 13.68 -26.53 1.46
N THR A 545 12.91 -27.56 1.84
CA THR A 545 13.44 -28.92 1.99
C THR A 545 14.00 -29.49 0.69
N ALA A 546 13.32 -29.27 -0.43
CA ALA A 546 13.82 -29.69 -1.75
C ALA A 546 15.15 -29.01 -2.11
N THR A 547 15.23 -27.70 -1.89
CA THR A 547 16.46 -26.93 -2.17
C THR A 547 17.62 -27.37 -1.27
N ILE A 548 17.37 -27.51 0.03
CA ILE A 548 18.39 -27.95 1.00
C ILE A 548 18.85 -29.37 0.70
N SER A 549 17.91 -30.29 0.38
CA SER A 549 18.25 -31.66 0.02
C SER A 549 19.09 -31.71 -1.26
N ALA A 550 18.75 -30.90 -2.27
CA ALA A 550 19.54 -30.80 -3.51
C ALA A 550 20.96 -30.32 -3.26
N ILE A 551 21.12 -29.25 -2.46
CA ILE A 551 22.41 -28.71 -2.09
C ILE A 551 23.24 -29.73 -1.30
N SER A 552 22.63 -30.36 -0.29
CA SER A 552 23.30 -31.36 0.55
C SER A 552 23.72 -32.59 -0.25
N LEU A 553 22.87 -33.05 -1.17
CA LEU A 553 23.16 -34.17 -2.07
C LEU A 553 24.37 -33.86 -2.96
N VAL A 554 24.37 -32.71 -3.63
CA VAL A 554 25.45 -32.27 -4.52
C VAL A 554 26.77 -32.14 -3.76
N PHE A 555 26.70 -31.53 -2.59
CA PHE A 555 27.86 -31.37 -1.72
C PHE A 555 28.41 -32.74 -1.29
N TRP A 556 27.55 -33.65 -0.80
CA TRP A 556 27.96 -34.96 -0.34
C TRP A 556 28.49 -35.86 -1.46
N LEU A 557 27.88 -35.85 -2.65
CA LEU A 557 28.35 -36.58 -3.83
C LEU A 557 29.77 -36.21 -4.23
N LYS A 558 30.14 -34.93 -4.08
CA LYS A 558 31.46 -34.44 -4.42
C LYS A 558 32.44 -34.54 -3.26
N TYR A 559 32.00 -34.22 -2.02
CA TYR A 559 32.85 -34.21 -0.84
C TYR A 559 32.88 -35.61 -0.18
N GLN A 560 33.90 -36.38 -0.52
CA GLN A 560 34.14 -37.71 0.06
C GLN A 560 35.17 -37.69 1.21
N GLY A 561 35.22 -36.61 1.98
CA GLY A 561 36.16 -36.46 3.09
C GLY A 561 37.56 -35.93 2.71
N GLN A 562 37.80 -35.61 1.43
CA GLN A 562 39.07 -35.11 0.95
C GLN A 562 39.10 -33.56 0.99
N ALA A 563 39.96 -32.97 1.79
CA ALA A 563 40.08 -31.50 1.95
C ALA A 563 40.37 -30.76 0.61
N SER A 564 41.05 -31.41 -0.33
CA SER A 564 41.36 -30.83 -1.65
C SER A 564 40.10 -30.60 -2.53
N ILE A 565 39.03 -31.37 -2.29
CA ILE A 565 37.81 -31.34 -3.09
C ILE A 565 36.73 -30.46 -2.43
N PHE A 566 36.96 -30.00 -1.20
CA PHE A 566 35.98 -29.20 -0.44
C PHE A 566 35.56 -27.92 -1.18
N SER A 567 36.50 -27.19 -1.76
CA SER A 567 36.24 -25.95 -2.51
C SER A 567 35.37 -26.20 -3.76
N GLN A 568 35.57 -27.34 -4.45
CA GLN A 568 34.75 -27.72 -5.60
C GLN A 568 33.32 -28.09 -5.17
N ALA A 569 33.17 -28.88 -4.10
CA ALA A 569 31.86 -29.25 -3.55
C ALA A 569 31.07 -28.01 -3.13
N ARG A 570 31.73 -27.03 -2.50
CA ARG A 570 31.14 -25.73 -2.13
C ARG A 570 30.73 -24.91 -3.35
N SER A 571 31.54 -24.87 -4.41
CA SER A 571 31.20 -24.18 -5.65
C SER A 571 29.97 -24.81 -6.33
N MET A 572 29.88 -26.14 -6.36
CA MET A 572 28.70 -26.85 -6.85
C MET A 572 27.45 -26.55 -6.03
N ALA A 573 27.56 -26.51 -4.69
CA ALA A 573 26.48 -26.13 -3.79
C ALA A 573 25.97 -24.71 -4.04
N PHE A 574 26.89 -23.76 -4.27
CA PHE A 574 26.56 -22.38 -4.62
C PHE A 574 25.83 -22.28 -5.97
N VAL A 575 26.25 -23.00 -6.98
CA VAL A 575 25.57 -23.09 -8.27
C VAL A 575 24.15 -23.66 -8.08
N THR A 576 24.01 -24.78 -7.36
CA THR A 576 22.72 -25.40 -7.06
C THR A 576 21.77 -24.42 -6.37
N LEU A 577 22.26 -23.66 -5.38
CA LEU A 577 21.47 -22.65 -4.67
C LEU A 577 20.99 -21.53 -5.61
N GLY A 578 21.88 -20.98 -6.45
CA GLY A 578 21.54 -19.93 -7.40
C GLY A 578 20.50 -20.35 -8.43
N PHE A 579 20.67 -21.53 -9.04
CA PHE A 579 19.73 -22.07 -10.02
C PHE A 579 18.41 -22.51 -9.39
N SER A 580 18.39 -22.96 -8.14
CA SER A 580 17.15 -23.26 -7.42
C SER A 580 16.24 -22.04 -7.31
N GLN A 581 16.79 -20.81 -7.15
CA GLN A 581 15.98 -19.59 -7.15
C GLN A 581 15.33 -19.34 -8.52
N ILE A 582 16.08 -19.57 -9.60
CA ILE A 582 15.57 -19.46 -10.98
C ILE A 582 14.45 -20.45 -11.23
N PHE A 583 14.67 -21.75 -10.95
CA PHE A 583 13.68 -22.79 -11.15
C PHE A 583 12.44 -22.60 -10.27
N HIS A 584 12.61 -22.10 -9.05
CA HIS A 584 11.47 -21.78 -8.18
C HIS A 584 10.64 -20.63 -8.76
N ALA A 585 11.27 -19.57 -9.27
CA ALA A 585 10.55 -18.48 -9.92
C ALA A 585 9.81 -18.95 -11.18
N CYS A 586 10.42 -19.82 -11.99
CA CYS A 586 9.78 -20.44 -13.15
C CYS A 586 8.55 -21.26 -12.75
N ALA A 587 8.65 -22.03 -11.65
CA ALA A 587 7.56 -22.86 -11.17
C ALA A 587 6.37 -22.06 -10.66
N ILE A 588 6.58 -20.88 -10.06
CA ILE A 588 5.49 -20.04 -9.53
C ILE A 588 4.95 -19.03 -10.54
N ALA A 589 5.64 -18.79 -11.66
CA ALA A 589 5.16 -17.93 -12.75
C ALA A 589 3.86 -18.52 -13.35
N ARG A 590 2.92 -17.65 -13.76
CA ARG A 590 1.68 -18.09 -14.42
C ARG A 590 1.84 -18.25 -15.92
N HIS A 591 2.62 -17.37 -16.52
CA HIS A 591 2.90 -17.41 -17.95
C HIS A 591 4.16 -18.21 -18.23
N SER A 592 4.22 -18.82 -19.41
CA SER A 592 5.44 -19.47 -19.84
C SER A 592 6.60 -18.47 -19.88
N ILE A 593 7.81 -18.94 -19.59
CA ILE A 593 9.03 -18.12 -19.56
C ILE A 593 9.20 -17.34 -20.87
N LEU A 594 8.86 -17.97 -21.99
CA LEU A 594 8.98 -17.38 -23.33
C LEU A 594 8.04 -16.19 -23.56
N ASN A 595 6.90 -16.15 -22.86
CA ASN A 595 5.93 -15.06 -22.95
C ASN A 595 6.17 -13.96 -21.91
N ASN A 596 7.11 -14.16 -20.99
CA ASN A 596 7.47 -13.20 -19.95
C ASN A 596 8.89 -12.67 -20.19
N PHE A 597 9.04 -11.72 -21.14
CA PHE A 597 10.33 -11.14 -21.50
C PHE A 597 11.11 -10.59 -20.30
N PRO A 598 10.53 -9.83 -19.34
CA PRO A 598 11.25 -9.40 -18.14
C PRO A 598 11.82 -10.55 -17.31
N LEU A 599 11.08 -11.65 -17.17
CA LEU A 599 11.54 -12.84 -16.45
C LEU A 599 12.69 -13.51 -17.17
N MET A 600 12.58 -13.67 -18.48
CA MET A 600 13.64 -14.23 -19.33
C MET A 600 14.94 -13.42 -19.22
N LEU A 601 14.84 -12.07 -19.26
CA LEU A 601 15.99 -11.19 -19.12
C LEU A 601 16.65 -11.32 -17.73
N SER A 602 15.85 -11.43 -16.66
CA SER A 602 16.37 -11.59 -15.30
C SER A 602 17.06 -12.95 -15.10
N ILE A 603 16.49 -14.01 -15.65
CA ILE A 603 17.09 -15.36 -15.63
C ILE A 603 18.44 -15.33 -16.37
N PHE A 604 18.48 -14.74 -17.57
CA PHE A 604 19.69 -14.60 -18.36
C PHE A 604 20.79 -13.84 -17.60
N PHE A 605 20.43 -12.70 -17.00
CA PHE A 605 21.37 -11.90 -16.21
C PHE A 605 21.94 -12.67 -15.01
N VAL A 606 21.06 -13.31 -14.20
CA VAL A 606 21.50 -14.06 -13.02
C VAL A 606 22.36 -15.27 -13.44
N THR A 607 22.00 -15.93 -14.53
CA THR A 607 22.79 -17.06 -15.07
C THR A 607 24.19 -16.62 -15.50
N ILE A 608 24.31 -15.50 -16.23
CA ILE A 608 25.63 -14.97 -16.63
C ILE A 608 26.48 -14.63 -15.41
N CYS A 609 25.89 -13.95 -14.43
CA CYS A 609 26.61 -13.62 -13.19
C CYS A 609 27.06 -14.90 -12.46
N GLN A 610 26.19 -15.93 -12.38
CA GLN A 610 26.52 -17.18 -11.73
C GLN A 610 27.68 -17.91 -12.42
N ILE A 611 27.69 -17.92 -13.77
CA ILE A 611 28.79 -18.47 -14.56
C ILE A 611 30.06 -17.66 -14.32
N ALA A 612 30.00 -16.33 -14.35
CA ALA A 612 31.14 -15.48 -14.13
C ALA A 612 31.80 -15.68 -12.75
N PHE A 613 30.97 -15.81 -11.70
CA PHE A 613 31.45 -16.05 -10.32
C PHE A 613 32.13 -17.39 -10.12
N VAL A 614 31.91 -18.35 -10.99
CA VAL A 614 32.52 -19.68 -10.87
C VAL A 614 33.67 -19.88 -11.87
N GLN A 615 33.58 -19.33 -13.09
CA GLN A 615 34.53 -19.62 -14.15
C GLN A 615 35.61 -18.55 -14.33
N VAL A 616 35.34 -17.27 -13.94
CA VAL A 616 36.30 -16.20 -14.08
C VAL A 616 37.16 -16.09 -12.81
N PRO A 617 38.47 -16.25 -12.88
CA PRO A 617 39.34 -16.33 -11.69
C PRO A 617 39.18 -15.16 -10.72
N TRP A 618 39.16 -13.92 -11.21
CA TRP A 618 39.02 -12.74 -10.37
C TRP A 618 37.69 -12.70 -9.59
N PHE A 619 36.59 -13.12 -10.20
CA PHE A 619 35.32 -13.26 -9.54
C PHE A 619 35.24 -14.50 -8.63
N GLY A 620 35.95 -15.57 -9.03
CA GLY A 620 36.10 -16.78 -8.24
C GLY A 620 36.80 -16.53 -6.91
N ASP A 621 37.88 -15.80 -6.92
CA ASP A 621 38.62 -15.37 -5.71
C ASP A 621 37.71 -14.55 -4.80
N LEU A 622 36.93 -13.60 -5.36
CA LEU A 622 35.97 -12.78 -4.61
C LEU A 622 34.89 -13.62 -3.94
N MET A 623 34.33 -14.57 -4.64
CA MET A 623 33.25 -15.45 -4.16
C MET A 623 33.76 -16.69 -3.44
N ALA A 624 35.07 -16.87 -3.35
CA ALA A 624 35.75 -18.07 -2.86
C ALA A 624 35.21 -19.37 -3.53
N THR A 625 35.10 -19.31 -4.87
CA THR A 625 34.69 -20.43 -5.74
C THR A 625 35.89 -20.91 -6.56
N VAL A 626 35.79 -22.12 -7.07
CA VAL A 626 36.73 -22.69 -8.02
C VAL A 626 36.02 -23.09 -9.30
N PRO A 627 36.70 -23.04 -10.47
CA PRO A 627 36.11 -23.44 -11.73
C PRO A 627 35.59 -24.86 -11.70
N LEU A 628 34.42 -25.08 -12.28
CA LEU A 628 33.75 -26.37 -12.38
C LEU A 628 33.79 -26.89 -13.81
N ASN A 629 33.90 -28.21 -13.98
CA ASN A 629 33.81 -28.84 -15.29
C ASN A 629 32.33 -29.02 -15.74
N ALA A 630 32.13 -29.37 -17.01
CA ALA A 630 30.78 -29.50 -17.59
C ALA A 630 29.88 -30.55 -16.85
N VAL A 631 30.45 -31.61 -16.34
CA VAL A 631 29.71 -32.65 -15.60
C VAL A 631 29.24 -32.10 -14.26
N GLU A 632 30.10 -31.39 -13.56
CA GLU A 632 29.78 -30.75 -12.27
C GLU A 632 28.68 -29.68 -12.42
N TRP A 633 28.75 -28.89 -13.48
CA TRP A 633 27.68 -27.94 -13.83
C TRP A 633 26.35 -28.68 -14.08
N THR A 634 26.39 -29.75 -14.88
CA THR A 634 25.18 -30.50 -15.20
C THR A 634 24.54 -31.09 -13.95
N ILE A 635 25.33 -31.70 -13.05
CA ILE A 635 24.84 -32.27 -11.79
C ILE A 635 24.22 -31.18 -10.92
N ALA A 636 24.90 -30.04 -10.78
CA ALA A 636 24.42 -28.92 -9.95
C ALA A 636 23.10 -28.33 -10.48
N ILE A 637 22.98 -28.14 -11.79
CA ILE A 637 21.78 -27.59 -12.43
C ILE A 637 20.64 -28.60 -12.37
N LEU A 638 20.87 -29.90 -12.69
CA LEU A 638 19.84 -30.92 -12.61
C LEU A 638 19.29 -31.07 -11.18
N SER A 639 20.18 -31.08 -10.18
CA SER A 639 19.75 -31.14 -8.79
C SER A 639 18.92 -29.90 -8.38
N ALA A 640 19.23 -28.73 -8.91
CA ALA A 640 18.48 -27.51 -8.65
C ALA A 640 17.04 -27.56 -9.20
N THR A 641 16.74 -28.41 -10.21
CA THR A 641 15.38 -28.57 -10.73
C THR A 641 14.41 -29.20 -9.72
N ALA A 642 14.90 -29.83 -8.66
CA ALA A 642 14.07 -30.50 -7.64
C ALA A 642 12.98 -29.57 -7.09
N VAL A 643 13.29 -28.29 -6.85
CA VAL A 643 12.31 -27.30 -6.37
C VAL A 643 11.20 -27.04 -7.38
N PHE A 644 11.50 -27.05 -8.68
CA PHE A 644 10.52 -26.90 -9.75
C PHE A 644 9.51 -28.06 -9.74
N TRP A 645 10.00 -29.30 -9.74
CA TRP A 645 9.14 -30.47 -9.75
C TRP A 645 8.28 -30.57 -8.49
N VAL A 646 8.82 -30.26 -7.32
CA VAL A 646 8.04 -30.20 -6.06
C VAL A 646 6.91 -29.19 -6.15
N GLN A 647 7.16 -28.01 -6.72
CA GLN A 647 6.11 -26.99 -6.87
C GLN A 647 5.06 -27.38 -7.91
N GLU A 648 5.44 -28.03 -9.00
CA GLU A 648 4.49 -28.53 -10.01
C GLU A 648 3.60 -29.64 -9.44
N LEU A 649 4.15 -30.57 -8.69
CA LEU A 649 3.38 -31.64 -8.03
C LEU A 649 2.31 -31.07 -7.08
N ILE A 650 2.62 -29.99 -6.37
CA ILE A 650 1.65 -29.33 -5.47
C ILE A 650 0.56 -28.58 -6.24
N LYS A 651 0.79 -28.17 -7.49
CA LYS A 651 -0.24 -27.52 -8.30
C LYS A 651 -1.26 -28.52 -8.85
N THR A 652 -0.82 -29.74 -9.14
CA THR A 652 -1.64 -30.80 -9.74
C THR A 652 -2.44 -31.63 -8.73
N GLY A 653 -2.07 -31.66 -7.46
CA GLY A 653 -2.80 -32.23 -6.34
C GLY A 653 -3.60 -31.21 -5.58
#